data_f6cb73734093ed51dc36f7a9d1a1128f
#
_entry.id   f6cb73734093ed51dc36f7a9d1a1128f
#
_cell.length_a   1.000
_cell.length_b   1.000
_cell.length_c   1.000
_cell.angle_alpha   90.00
_cell.angle_beta   90.00
_cell.angle_gamma   90.00
#
_symmetry.space_group_name_H-M   'P 1'
#
loop_
_entity.id
_entity.type
_entity.pdbx_description
1 polymer ?
#
loop_
_entity_poly.entity_id
_entity_poly.type
_entity_poly.pdbx_seq_one_letter_code
_entity_poly.pdbx_strand_id
1 'polypeptide(L)'
;MRPSLLTSLTLLLLCSPAWATVPAGFSETSYASNTLTPATGMAWAPDGSGRLFITLKNGSVRVVTMKDGALETQPGTSTLVTRLFATEPQVHTNSGSGLIGIAFDPNYVVNRYVYLFVTVSASEQRIVRYTDANGTGIARTEVVTRLPTTGNNHNGGGIGFGPDGKLYWAIGDLGNGTGVNADLTSLAAKVGRANLDGTPANDNPSNDGVGPNNDYIWASGFRDPFTLTFQPTTGKLWINGMGTEYEQVFVVSRRNHAGYSRYENNQPTTNDSIPPVIKYRTNGTDTRKLTAGGAVRSGGVTTFTTTGAHGFRKGERLTLEGVGDASFDGTFYVASAPNDPNATTFTVAQPGLPDASSGGGTATTQALGGSITGGTFYDATLFPPEFRGNYFFGDFNSGQVTRATLAANNSVETVAEWGTGFSSHVDMAVGPDGALYTLGNTDGIVRRITPSGRGQKLVVSGLNPRVVEGGHTVFTVRLAEAPTAPVTVQVTRAMGGSEDLSIASNATLTFSSTDWSVPQVVTLAAAADGDVDADTATFTVTSEGLADEAVVVTTIDNNEPRLVLSSTRVVIPEDSTATFDVSLSKRPTGNVTITVARTLGDVDITVRDGATLAFTPTNWNLPKTVTLRADSDPDNLGGIATITVAAPGLDARSVEAVESDDELAPVISTTPVTTAVVGRPYRYDVQAEAQPEPTYSLVGTVPQGMTIDMTTGLISWTPTAAGAVEVTVRVSNGVAPDAEQSFTITVKVDEGPSAILTRPKEGERVSGSMAEFYGHCVDDVGCTHAEFYVDGELQFTDTGTDNHFYFGGEPNRWDTTGLAPGGHVVRFVVVDSAGRRAQAEVKVCVGDGSCELPQPDGGTDQPSPAAEVGGCGCGAAPVAPLAWLALGALALRRRRTREE
;
A
#
# COMPACT_ATOMS: atom_id res chain seq x y z
N MET A 1 24.64 -9.57 -77.23
CA MET A 1 23.62 -9.60 -76.18
C MET A 1 24.18 -10.34 -75.01
N ARG A 2 24.54 -9.65 -73.96
CA ARG A 2 25.00 -10.22 -72.68
C ARG A 2 23.87 -10.04 -71.65
N PRO A 3 23.48 -11.03 -70.87
CA PRO A 3 22.56 -10.84 -69.74
C PRO A 3 23.34 -10.40 -68.50
N SER A 4 22.86 -9.34 -67.89
CA SER A 4 23.33 -8.81 -66.63
C SER A 4 22.85 -9.71 -65.49
N LEU A 5 23.76 -10.25 -64.64
CA LEU A 5 23.47 -10.83 -63.35
C LEU A 5 23.11 -9.70 -62.36
N LEU A 6 21.90 -9.70 -61.84
CA LEU A 6 21.51 -8.99 -60.59
C LEU A 6 21.85 -9.89 -59.44
N THR A 7 22.85 -9.50 -58.67
CA THR A 7 23.17 -10.14 -57.37
C THR A 7 22.28 -9.53 -56.28
N SER A 8 21.27 -10.26 -55.82
CA SER A 8 20.48 -9.90 -54.65
C SER A 8 21.34 -10.05 -53.41
N LEU A 9 21.70 -8.93 -52.82
CA LEU A 9 22.35 -8.89 -51.48
C LEU A 9 21.25 -9.06 -50.41
N THR A 10 21.08 -10.27 -49.90
CA THR A 10 20.23 -10.56 -48.76
C THR A 10 20.95 -10.04 -47.50
N LEU A 11 20.49 -8.90 -46.99
CA LEU A 11 20.95 -8.35 -45.70
C LEU A 11 20.40 -9.28 -44.63
N LEU A 12 21.22 -10.19 -44.10
CA LEU A 12 20.95 -10.86 -42.83
C LEU A 12 21.02 -9.79 -41.74
N LEU A 13 19.86 -9.33 -41.26
CA LEU A 13 19.77 -8.66 -39.96
C LEU A 13 20.11 -9.73 -38.91
N LEU A 14 21.35 -9.74 -38.47
CA LEU A 14 21.71 -10.33 -37.19
C LEU A 14 21.01 -9.49 -36.11
N CYS A 15 19.91 -10.00 -35.58
CA CYS A 15 19.36 -9.50 -34.31
C CYS A 15 20.48 -9.69 -33.26
N SER A 16 21.25 -8.65 -33.00
CA SER A 16 22.06 -8.58 -31.81
C SER A 16 21.10 -8.68 -30.63
N PRO A 17 21.38 -9.50 -29.62
CA PRO A 17 20.58 -9.47 -28.41
C PRO A 17 20.58 -8.02 -27.91
N ALA A 18 19.39 -7.45 -27.65
CA ALA A 18 19.27 -6.12 -27.11
C ALA A 18 19.93 -6.16 -25.70
N TRP A 19 21.00 -5.41 -25.55
CA TRP A 19 21.66 -5.25 -24.27
C TRP A 19 20.71 -4.49 -23.34
N ALA A 20 20.64 -4.90 -22.05
CA ALA A 20 19.90 -4.11 -21.09
C ALA A 20 20.55 -2.72 -20.98
N THR A 21 19.69 -1.72 -20.83
CA THR A 21 20.14 -0.35 -20.63
C THR A 21 20.15 -0.05 -19.14
N VAL A 22 21.34 -0.10 -18.55
CA VAL A 22 21.57 0.32 -17.17
C VAL A 22 21.77 1.83 -17.09
N PRO A 23 21.53 2.48 -15.94
CA PRO A 23 21.73 3.92 -15.79
C PRO A 23 23.18 4.35 -16.09
N ALA A 24 23.32 5.63 -16.41
CA ALA A 24 24.66 6.24 -16.49
C ALA A 24 25.44 6.01 -15.18
N GLY A 25 26.72 5.65 -15.30
CA GLY A 25 27.56 5.29 -14.14
C GLY A 25 27.52 3.81 -13.76
N PHE A 26 26.76 2.98 -14.49
CA PHE A 26 26.76 1.53 -14.33
C PHE A 26 27.15 0.81 -15.63
N SER A 27 27.61 -0.42 -15.48
CA SER A 27 27.92 -1.33 -16.59
C SER A 27 27.33 -2.71 -16.32
N GLU A 28 26.93 -3.39 -17.40
CA GLU A 28 26.43 -4.75 -17.39
C GLU A 28 27.47 -5.72 -17.96
N THR A 29 27.55 -6.90 -17.35
CA THR A 29 28.19 -8.07 -17.91
C THR A 29 27.16 -9.18 -18.02
N SER A 30 26.89 -9.63 -19.24
CA SER A 30 25.94 -10.70 -19.52
C SER A 30 26.62 -12.06 -19.61
N TYR A 31 26.05 -13.03 -18.91
CA TYR A 31 26.45 -14.43 -18.94
C TYR A 31 25.29 -15.28 -19.49
N ALA A 32 25.50 -15.92 -20.60
CA ALA A 32 24.48 -16.73 -21.26
C ALA A 32 24.62 -18.22 -20.90
N SER A 33 23.49 -18.93 -20.90
CA SER A 33 23.49 -20.39 -20.85
C SER A 33 22.15 -20.93 -21.35
N ASN A 34 22.21 -21.80 -22.36
CA ASN A 34 21.06 -22.53 -22.87
C ASN A 34 20.55 -23.63 -21.91
N THR A 35 21.25 -23.88 -20.80
CA THR A 35 20.83 -24.82 -19.76
C THR A 35 20.06 -24.17 -18.63
N LEU A 36 19.84 -22.84 -18.69
CA LEU A 36 19.15 -22.06 -17.67
C LEU A 36 17.77 -21.60 -18.12
N THR A 37 17.15 -22.27 -19.06
CA THR A 37 15.82 -21.90 -19.58
C THR A 37 14.79 -23.02 -19.39
N PRO A 38 13.57 -22.70 -19.00
CA PRO A 38 13.12 -21.43 -18.40
C PRO A 38 13.53 -21.34 -16.92
N ALA A 39 14.24 -20.28 -16.56
CA ALA A 39 14.61 -20.02 -15.17
C ALA A 39 13.44 -19.42 -14.38
N THR A 40 13.37 -19.70 -13.08
CA THR A 40 12.25 -19.28 -12.22
C THR A 40 12.66 -18.53 -10.98
N GLY A 41 13.87 -18.73 -10.50
CA GLY A 41 14.39 -18.04 -9.32
C GLY A 41 15.90 -18.28 -9.15
N MET A 42 16.54 -17.46 -8.32
CA MET A 42 17.96 -17.62 -7.99
C MET A 42 18.24 -17.20 -6.55
N ALA A 43 19.23 -17.84 -5.94
CA ALA A 43 19.72 -17.45 -4.61
C ALA A 43 21.19 -17.78 -4.45
N TRP A 44 21.93 -16.91 -3.80
CA TRP A 44 23.32 -17.15 -3.42
C TRP A 44 23.38 -18.00 -2.16
N ALA A 45 24.23 -19.04 -2.15
CA ALA A 45 24.51 -19.79 -0.93
C ALA A 45 25.12 -18.87 0.14
N PRO A 46 24.49 -18.77 1.34
CA PRO A 46 24.94 -17.85 2.37
C PRO A 46 26.11 -18.42 3.21
N ASP A 47 27.07 -19.06 2.54
CA ASP A 47 28.30 -19.59 3.12
C ASP A 47 29.56 -18.93 2.55
N GLY A 48 29.38 -17.90 1.73
CA GLY A 48 30.47 -17.20 1.06
C GLY A 48 31.20 -17.97 -0.03
N SER A 49 30.73 -19.18 -0.38
CA SER A 49 31.34 -20.02 -1.41
C SER A 49 31.24 -19.47 -2.82
N GLY A 50 30.46 -18.40 -3.02
CA GLY A 50 30.18 -17.82 -4.34
C GLY A 50 29.35 -18.74 -5.26
N ARG A 51 28.57 -19.64 -4.70
CA ARG A 51 27.68 -20.51 -5.46
C ARG A 51 26.30 -19.86 -5.62
N LEU A 52 25.89 -19.63 -6.87
CA LEU A 52 24.58 -19.17 -7.26
C LEU A 52 23.73 -20.36 -7.68
N PHE A 53 22.65 -20.61 -6.95
CA PHE A 53 21.68 -21.63 -7.28
C PHE A 53 20.55 -21.02 -8.11
N ILE A 54 20.18 -21.72 -9.20
CA ILE A 54 19.16 -21.25 -10.14
C ILE A 54 18.13 -22.37 -10.32
N THR A 55 16.89 -22.07 -10.03
CA THR A 55 15.77 -22.97 -10.24
C THR A 55 15.24 -22.88 -11.66
N LEU A 56 14.85 -24.00 -12.22
CA LEU A 56 14.25 -24.10 -13.53
C LEU A 56 12.83 -24.68 -13.42
N LYS A 57 11.94 -24.17 -14.24
CA LYS A 57 10.54 -24.55 -14.26
C LYS A 57 10.33 -26.07 -14.35
N ASN A 58 11.23 -26.78 -15.01
CA ASN A 58 11.19 -28.23 -15.20
C ASN A 58 11.60 -29.06 -13.97
N GLY A 59 11.86 -28.43 -12.85
CA GLY A 59 12.28 -29.11 -11.60
C GLY A 59 13.78 -29.22 -11.37
N SER A 60 14.59 -28.79 -12.32
CA SER A 60 16.05 -28.81 -12.13
C SER A 60 16.52 -27.59 -11.35
N VAL A 61 17.50 -27.81 -10.48
CA VAL A 61 18.28 -26.73 -9.84
C VAL A 61 19.71 -26.79 -10.38
N ARG A 62 20.19 -25.70 -10.92
CA ARG A 62 21.56 -25.55 -11.43
C ARG A 62 22.37 -24.66 -10.50
N VAL A 63 23.67 -24.96 -10.43
CA VAL A 63 24.64 -24.16 -9.66
C VAL A 63 25.67 -23.59 -10.62
N VAL A 64 25.89 -22.30 -10.47
CA VAL A 64 27.02 -21.56 -11.08
C VAL A 64 27.92 -21.10 -9.96
N THR A 65 29.23 -21.18 -10.14
CA THR A 65 30.18 -20.77 -9.12
C THR A 65 30.91 -19.51 -9.53
N MET A 66 31.17 -18.63 -8.59
CA MET A 66 32.05 -17.49 -8.77
C MET A 66 33.52 -17.97 -8.68
N LYS A 67 34.32 -17.60 -9.66
CA LYS A 67 35.75 -17.87 -9.73
C LYS A 67 36.51 -16.61 -10.10
N ASP A 68 37.54 -16.31 -9.39
CA ASP A 68 38.39 -15.12 -9.65
C ASP A 68 37.61 -13.81 -9.69
N GLY A 69 36.56 -13.70 -8.87
CA GLY A 69 35.70 -12.51 -8.77
C GLY A 69 34.64 -12.33 -9.86
N ALA A 70 34.39 -13.35 -10.68
CA ALA A 70 33.37 -13.39 -11.71
C ALA A 70 32.70 -14.76 -11.75
N LEU A 71 31.50 -14.87 -12.39
CA LEU A 71 30.89 -16.18 -12.63
C LEU A 71 31.72 -17.01 -13.59
N GLU A 72 31.91 -18.30 -13.28
CA GLU A 72 32.69 -19.23 -14.07
C GLU A 72 32.07 -19.44 -15.45
N THR A 73 32.85 -19.18 -16.50
CA THR A 73 32.47 -19.37 -17.89
C THR A 73 33.38 -20.37 -18.62
N GLN A 74 32.90 -20.91 -19.73
CA GLN A 74 33.74 -21.69 -20.62
C GLN A 74 34.85 -20.81 -21.19
N PRO A 75 36.08 -21.32 -21.32
CA PRO A 75 37.21 -20.52 -21.77
C PRO A 75 36.96 -19.75 -23.08
N GLY A 76 37.20 -18.44 -23.02
CA GLY A 76 37.04 -17.55 -24.19
C GLY A 76 35.62 -17.23 -24.58
N THR A 77 34.65 -17.51 -23.74
CA THR A 77 33.22 -17.26 -24.01
C THR A 77 32.54 -16.58 -22.81
N SER A 78 31.28 -16.10 -23.01
CA SER A 78 30.37 -15.68 -21.94
C SER A 78 29.43 -16.80 -21.49
N THR A 79 29.63 -18.03 -21.94
CA THR A 79 28.79 -19.17 -21.60
C THR A 79 29.11 -19.70 -20.21
N LEU A 80 28.13 -19.70 -19.32
CA LEU A 80 28.29 -20.17 -17.94
C LEU A 80 28.63 -21.66 -17.85
N VAL A 81 29.49 -21.98 -16.91
CA VAL A 81 29.69 -23.36 -16.45
C VAL A 81 28.64 -23.67 -15.40
N THR A 82 27.66 -24.51 -15.75
CA THR A 82 26.58 -24.89 -14.86
C THR A 82 26.72 -26.33 -14.40
N ARG A 83 26.42 -26.61 -13.12
CA ARG A 83 26.38 -27.94 -12.55
C ARG A 83 24.96 -28.26 -12.09
N LEU A 84 24.53 -29.53 -12.20
CA LEU A 84 23.25 -29.95 -11.67
C LEU A 84 23.35 -30.15 -10.17
N PHE A 85 22.52 -29.45 -9.40
CA PHE A 85 22.38 -29.68 -7.97
C PHE A 85 21.39 -30.81 -7.67
N ALA A 86 20.16 -30.67 -8.16
CA ALA A 86 19.11 -31.68 -7.99
C ALA A 86 18.07 -31.58 -9.11
N THR A 87 17.26 -32.62 -9.25
CA THR A 87 16.04 -32.57 -10.08
C THR A 87 14.89 -33.12 -9.26
N GLU A 88 13.82 -32.35 -9.14
CA GLU A 88 12.57 -32.80 -8.51
C GLU A 88 11.97 -33.94 -9.31
N PRO A 89 11.61 -35.05 -8.66
CA PRO A 89 11.13 -36.24 -9.36
C PRO A 89 9.72 -36.06 -9.97
N GLN A 90 8.93 -35.17 -9.43
CA GLN A 90 7.57 -34.87 -9.88
C GLN A 90 7.38 -33.36 -9.98
N VAL A 91 7.13 -32.89 -11.19
CA VAL A 91 6.90 -31.46 -11.44
C VAL A 91 5.80 -31.30 -12.47
N HIS A 92 4.81 -30.52 -12.11
CA HIS A 92 3.76 -30.05 -13.00
C HIS A 92 4.16 -28.67 -13.54
N THR A 93 4.25 -28.52 -14.86
CA THR A 93 4.84 -27.32 -15.49
C THR A 93 3.86 -26.50 -16.32
N ASN A 94 2.56 -26.71 -16.18
CA ASN A 94 1.56 -25.99 -16.93
C ASN A 94 1.48 -24.51 -16.45
N SER A 95 1.37 -23.57 -17.40
CA SER A 95 1.24 -22.13 -17.15
C SER A 95 2.18 -21.59 -16.06
N GLY A 96 1.67 -21.05 -14.93
CA GLY A 96 2.43 -20.56 -13.78
C GLY A 96 2.97 -21.64 -12.84
N SER A 97 2.80 -22.92 -13.14
CA SER A 97 3.28 -24.04 -12.31
C SER A 97 4.73 -24.39 -12.61
N GLY A 98 5.38 -25.09 -11.70
CA GLY A 98 6.75 -25.57 -11.86
C GLY A 98 7.52 -25.63 -10.53
N LEU A 99 8.83 -25.75 -10.62
CA LEU A 99 9.73 -25.40 -9.53
C LEU A 99 9.96 -23.90 -9.60
N ILE A 100 9.48 -23.15 -8.60
CA ILE A 100 9.38 -21.69 -8.66
C ILE A 100 10.39 -21.00 -7.72
N GLY A 101 10.39 -21.36 -6.44
CA GLY A 101 11.15 -20.65 -5.42
C GLY A 101 12.26 -21.47 -4.79
N ILE A 102 13.27 -20.79 -4.29
CA ILE A 102 14.40 -21.36 -3.54
C ILE A 102 14.73 -20.46 -2.36
N ALA A 103 15.06 -21.08 -1.21
CA ALA A 103 15.56 -20.40 -0.04
C ALA A 103 16.59 -21.26 0.70
N PHE A 104 17.54 -20.61 1.38
CA PHE A 104 18.50 -21.28 2.23
C PHE A 104 18.09 -21.17 3.70
N ASP A 105 18.34 -22.24 4.46
CA ASP A 105 18.12 -22.27 5.90
C ASP A 105 18.89 -21.15 6.61
N PRO A 106 18.36 -20.52 7.63
CA PRO A 106 19.07 -19.48 8.40
C PRO A 106 20.40 -19.97 9.01
N ASN A 107 20.49 -21.30 9.27
CA ASN A 107 21.70 -21.94 9.77
C ASN A 107 22.42 -22.78 8.68
N TYR A 108 22.30 -22.36 7.40
CA TYR A 108 22.86 -23.09 6.26
C TYR A 108 24.37 -23.36 6.38
N VAL A 109 25.13 -22.44 6.97
CA VAL A 109 26.58 -22.62 7.19
C VAL A 109 26.86 -23.94 7.92
N VAL A 110 25.97 -24.38 8.81
CA VAL A 110 26.07 -25.60 9.62
C VAL A 110 25.33 -26.77 8.99
N ASN A 111 24.01 -26.61 8.69
CA ASN A 111 23.13 -27.71 8.31
C ASN A 111 23.02 -27.98 6.81
N ARG A 112 23.45 -27.04 5.99
CA ARG A 112 23.46 -27.12 4.52
C ARG A 112 22.06 -27.35 3.90
N TYR A 113 20.98 -26.87 4.50
CA TYR A 113 19.63 -27.08 4.01
C TYR A 113 19.23 -26.05 2.96
N VAL A 114 18.66 -26.57 1.87
CA VAL A 114 18.12 -25.82 0.73
C VAL A 114 16.65 -26.18 0.58
N TYR A 115 15.79 -25.18 0.61
CA TYR A 115 14.34 -25.36 0.49
C TYR A 115 13.86 -24.92 -0.90
N LEU A 116 12.96 -25.72 -1.47
CA LEU A 116 12.39 -25.48 -2.80
C LEU A 116 10.87 -25.49 -2.72
N PHE A 117 10.24 -24.56 -3.43
CA PHE A 117 8.79 -24.50 -3.60
C PHE A 117 8.43 -25.05 -4.99
N VAL A 118 7.67 -26.13 -5.05
CA VAL A 118 7.41 -26.88 -6.28
C VAL A 118 5.96 -27.27 -6.44
N THR A 119 5.40 -27.12 -7.64
CA THR A 119 4.11 -27.69 -8.05
C THR A 119 4.34 -29.14 -8.51
N VAL A 120 3.82 -30.12 -7.75
CA VAL A 120 4.07 -31.54 -8.04
C VAL A 120 2.97 -32.18 -8.87
N SER A 121 1.76 -31.60 -8.84
CA SER A 121 0.61 -32.07 -9.63
C SER A 121 -0.34 -30.91 -9.96
N ALA A 122 -1.40 -31.19 -10.71
CA ALA A 122 -2.45 -30.21 -10.97
C ALA A 122 -3.24 -29.78 -9.72
N SER A 123 -3.06 -30.43 -8.59
CA SER A 123 -3.82 -30.19 -7.34
C SER A 123 -2.94 -30.03 -6.10
N GLU A 124 -1.62 -30.12 -6.24
CA GLU A 124 -0.73 -30.04 -5.08
C GLU A 124 0.57 -29.31 -5.40
N GLN A 125 0.94 -28.42 -4.49
CA GLN A 125 2.27 -27.85 -4.34
C GLN A 125 2.91 -28.35 -3.04
N ARG A 126 4.24 -28.31 -2.98
CA ARG A 126 5.02 -28.73 -1.80
C ARG A 126 6.19 -27.81 -1.55
N ILE A 127 6.62 -27.77 -0.31
CA ILE A 127 7.95 -27.29 0.06
C ILE A 127 8.77 -28.52 0.40
N VAL A 128 9.89 -28.66 -0.30
CA VAL A 128 10.85 -29.76 -0.11
C VAL A 128 12.18 -29.20 0.30
N ARG A 129 12.95 -29.99 1.01
CA ARG A 129 14.28 -29.63 1.51
C ARG A 129 15.30 -30.64 1.02
N TYR A 130 16.42 -30.15 0.54
CA TYR A 130 17.63 -30.93 0.26
C TYR A 130 18.75 -30.57 1.22
N THR A 131 19.68 -31.51 1.42
CA THR A 131 20.98 -31.21 2.02
C THR A 131 21.99 -30.99 0.92
N ASP A 132 22.70 -29.88 0.94
CA ASP A 132 23.75 -29.56 -0.03
C ASP A 132 25.06 -30.27 0.36
N ALA A 133 25.46 -31.25 -0.42
CA ALA A 133 26.74 -31.93 -0.36
C ALA A 133 27.67 -31.33 -1.42
N ASN A 134 28.21 -30.15 -1.16
CA ASN A 134 29.17 -29.43 -2.04
C ASN A 134 28.67 -29.23 -3.48
N GLY A 135 27.44 -28.75 -3.64
CA GLY A 135 26.80 -28.47 -4.93
C GLY A 135 26.03 -29.65 -5.50
N THR A 136 25.80 -30.70 -4.69
CA THR A 136 24.93 -31.82 -5.02
C THR A 136 23.85 -31.96 -3.94
N GLY A 137 22.58 -31.93 -4.35
CA GLY A 137 21.45 -32.10 -3.45
C GLY A 137 21.21 -33.56 -3.10
N ILE A 138 21.27 -33.87 -1.81
CA ILE A 138 21.00 -35.20 -1.25
C ILE A 138 19.93 -35.14 -0.18
N ALA A 139 19.46 -36.29 0.31
CA ALA A 139 18.55 -36.41 1.45
C ALA A 139 17.28 -35.53 1.31
N ARG A 140 16.59 -35.62 0.17
CA ARG A 140 15.33 -34.93 -0.09
C ARG A 140 14.29 -35.25 0.99
N THR A 141 13.67 -34.25 1.54
CA THR A 141 12.63 -34.35 2.57
C THR A 141 11.43 -33.46 2.18
N GLU A 142 10.22 -33.95 2.31
CA GLU A 142 9.03 -33.12 2.19
C GLU A 142 8.79 -32.40 3.52
N VAL A 143 8.74 -31.09 3.47
CA VAL A 143 8.61 -30.22 4.66
C VAL A 143 7.16 -29.79 4.85
N VAL A 144 6.56 -29.20 3.82
CA VAL A 144 5.13 -28.84 3.82
C VAL A 144 4.48 -29.46 2.58
N THR A 145 3.42 -30.21 2.78
CA THR A 145 2.68 -30.90 1.72
C THR A 145 1.25 -30.43 1.63
N ARG A 146 0.54 -30.85 0.59
CA ARG A 146 -0.88 -30.55 0.36
C ARG A 146 -1.17 -29.05 0.25
N LEU A 147 -0.20 -28.26 -0.20
CA LEU A 147 -0.43 -26.86 -0.52
C LEU A 147 -1.34 -26.79 -1.76
N PRO A 148 -2.36 -25.92 -1.76
CA PRO A 148 -3.36 -25.89 -2.82
C PRO A 148 -2.79 -25.36 -4.13
N THR A 149 -3.27 -25.86 -5.26
CA THR A 149 -3.09 -25.33 -6.61
C THR A 149 -4.21 -25.82 -7.51
N THR A 150 -4.46 -25.12 -8.60
CA THR A 150 -5.27 -25.60 -9.74
C THR A 150 -4.39 -26.14 -10.88
N GLY A 151 -3.07 -26.20 -10.67
CA GLY A 151 -2.11 -26.62 -11.66
C GLY A 151 -1.97 -25.67 -12.85
N ASN A 152 -2.39 -24.43 -12.71
CA ASN A 152 -2.44 -23.46 -13.80
C ASN A 152 -1.82 -22.12 -13.36
N ASN A 153 -2.64 -21.08 -13.09
CA ASN A 153 -2.19 -19.73 -12.83
C ASN A 153 -2.25 -19.39 -11.32
N HIS A 154 -1.59 -18.29 -10.96
CA HIS A 154 -1.59 -17.66 -9.65
C HIS A 154 -1.18 -18.63 -8.53
N ASN A 155 -0.15 -19.41 -8.80
CA ASN A 155 0.39 -20.38 -7.84
C ASN A 155 1.23 -19.71 -6.74
N GLY A 156 1.61 -18.45 -6.91
CA GLY A 156 2.60 -17.83 -6.08
C GLY A 156 3.99 -18.40 -6.34
N GLY A 157 4.74 -18.72 -5.29
CA GLY A 157 6.06 -19.32 -5.42
C GLY A 157 7.12 -18.67 -4.56
N GLY A 158 6.88 -17.47 -4.07
CA GLY A 158 7.78 -16.82 -3.13
C GLY A 158 8.01 -17.66 -1.88
N ILE A 159 9.27 -17.87 -1.50
CA ILE A 159 9.70 -18.62 -0.31
C ILE A 159 10.88 -17.92 0.33
N GLY A 160 10.95 -17.91 1.67
CA GLY A 160 12.05 -17.29 2.40
C GLY A 160 11.98 -17.52 3.89
N PHE A 161 12.99 -17.07 4.62
CA PHE A 161 13.05 -17.17 6.07
C PHE A 161 12.93 -15.79 6.69
N GLY A 162 12.03 -15.67 7.69
CA GLY A 162 11.81 -14.45 8.43
C GLY A 162 12.90 -14.17 9.46
N PRO A 163 12.87 -12.96 10.05
CA PRO A 163 13.79 -12.60 11.14
C PRO A 163 13.60 -13.46 12.40
N ASP A 164 12.53 -14.19 12.48
CA ASP A 164 12.18 -15.15 13.52
C ASP A 164 12.65 -16.58 13.20
N GLY A 165 13.44 -16.76 12.14
CA GLY A 165 13.95 -18.05 11.69
C GLY A 165 12.89 -19.00 11.14
N LYS A 166 11.64 -18.55 10.96
CA LYS A 166 10.56 -19.37 10.43
C LYS A 166 10.54 -19.34 8.91
N LEU A 167 10.00 -20.41 8.35
CA LEU A 167 9.80 -20.57 6.91
C LEU A 167 8.50 -19.87 6.47
N TYR A 168 8.59 -19.01 5.49
CA TYR A 168 7.46 -18.30 4.88
C TYR A 168 7.33 -18.65 3.41
N TRP A 169 6.10 -18.70 2.92
CA TRP A 169 5.80 -18.86 1.50
C TRP A 169 4.51 -18.14 1.13
N ALA A 170 4.31 -17.91 -0.16
CA ALA A 170 3.11 -17.24 -0.64
C ALA A 170 2.42 -18.04 -1.74
N ILE A 171 1.09 -18.14 -1.67
CA ILE A 171 0.22 -18.76 -2.65
C ILE A 171 -0.82 -17.74 -3.11
N GLY A 172 -1.07 -17.68 -4.42
CA GLY A 172 -2.06 -16.79 -4.99
C GLY A 172 -3.49 -17.30 -4.87
N ASP A 173 -4.42 -16.59 -5.50
CA ASP A 173 -5.86 -16.92 -5.49
C ASP A 173 -6.20 -18.14 -6.36
N LEU A 174 -5.23 -18.71 -7.08
CA LEU A 174 -5.37 -19.86 -7.95
C LEU A 174 -6.38 -19.66 -9.09
N GLY A 175 -6.65 -18.39 -9.44
CA GLY A 175 -7.67 -18.03 -10.43
C GLY A 175 -9.11 -18.06 -9.90
N ASN A 176 -9.31 -18.25 -8.59
CA ASN A 176 -10.64 -18.32 -7.98
C ASN A 176 -11.22 -16.93 -7.59
N GLY A 177 -10.44 -15.86 -7.77
CA GLY A 177 -10.88 -14.50 -7.47
C GLY A 177 -11.11 -14.26 -5.98
N THR A 178 -12.15 -13.47 -5.64
CA THR A 178 -12.37 -12.95 -4.29
C THR A 178 -12.79 -13.93 -3.23
N GLY A 179 -13.41 -15.03 -3.61
CA GLY A 179 -14.03 -15.97 -2.66
C GLY A 179 -13.04 -16.62 -1.69
N VAL A 180 -11.79 -16.77 -2.11
CA VAL A 180 -10.74 -17.41 -1.30
C VAL A 180 -10.04 -16.47 -0.31
N ASN A 181 -10.24 -15.17 -0.42
CA ASN A 181 -9.53 -14.21 0.43
C ASN A 181 -9.88 -14.34 1.91
N ALA A 182 -11.18 -14.46 2.21
CA ALA A 182 -11.69 -14.59 3.57
C ALA A 182 -11.79 -16.06 4.04
N ASP A 183 -11.56 -17.02 3.14
CA ASP A 183 -11.60 -18.44 3.49
C ASP A 183 -10.36 -18.82 4.30
N LEU A 184 -10.52 -19.02 5.58
CA LEU A 184 -9.45 -19.44 6.50
C LEU A 184 -9.18 -20.96 6.47
N THR A 185 -9.98 -21.74 5.74
CA THR A 185 -9.74 -23.19 5.61
C THR A 185 -8.73 -23.51 4.53
N SER A 186 -8.39 -22.55 3.66
CA SER A 186 -7.50 -22.72 2.52
C SER A 186 -6.31 -21.75 2.56
N LEU A 187 -5.17 -22.21 2.07
CA LEU A 187 -3.98 -21.39 1.84
C LEU A 187 -3.99 -20.62 0.50
N ALA A 188 -5.05 -20.73 -0.30
CA ALA A 188 -5.20 -19.91 -1.49
C ALA A 188 -5.33 -18.42 -1.11
N ALA A 189 -4.63 -17.54 -1.83
CA ALA A 189 -4.52 -16.10 -1.56
C ALA A 189 -3.90 -15.77 -0.18
N LYS A 190 -2.93 -16.58 0.28
CA LYS A 190 -2.36 -16.48 1.63
C LYS A 190 -0.83 -16.47 1.63
N VAL A 191 -0.29 -15.90 2.69
CA VAL A 191 1.07 -16.17 3.15
C VAL A 191 0.99 -17.23 4.22
N GLY A 192 1.70 -18.32 4.03
CA GLY A 192 1.87 -19.37 5.02
C GLY A 192 3.17 -19.20 5.81
N ARG A 193 3.20 -19.67 7.06
CA ARG A 193 4.37 -19.63 7.93
C ARG A 193 4.46 -20.91 8.76
N ALA A 194 5.67 -21.49 8.82
CA ALA A 194 5.95 -22.74 9.49
C ALA A 194 7.27 -22.72 10.27
N ASN A 195 7.39 -23.65 11.19
CA ASN A 195 8.66 -24.05 11.78
C ASN A 195 9.53 -24.78 10.75
N LEU A 196 10.83 -24.95 11.03
CA LEU A 196 11.77 -25.62 10.12
C LEU A 196 11.49 -27.10 9.89
N ASP A 197 10.73 -27.72 10.78
CA ASP A 197 10.24 -29.11 10.65
C ASP A 197 8.97 -29.24 9.80
N GLY A 198 8.42 -28.12 9.34
CA GLY A 198 7.22 -28.06 8.52
C GLY A 198 5.92 -27.95 9.31
N THR A 199 5.95 -27.96 10.64
CA THR A 199 4.75 -27.71 11.45
C THR A 199 4.33 -26.24 11.41
N PRO A 200 3.03 -25.92 11.50
CA PRO A 200 2.59 -24.53 11.62
C PRO A 200 3.27 -23.83 12.80
N ALA A 201 3.65 -22.57 12.61
CA ALA A 201 4.18 -21.79 13.73
C ALA A 201 3.06 -21.47 14.73
N ASN A 202 3.34 -21.66 16.02
CA ASN A 202 2.33 -21.62 17.09
C ASN A 202 1.60 -20.29 17.20
N ASP A 203 2.29 -19.19 16.89
CA ASP A 203 1.78 -17.84 16.96
C ASP A 203 1.17 -17.36 15.63
N ASN A 204 0.91 -18.26 14.67
CA ASN A 204 0.16 -17.89 13.47
C ASN A 204 -1.26 -17.42 13.84
N PRO A 205 -1.79 -16.40 13.14
CA PRO A 205 -3.07 -15.78 13.52
C PRO A 205 -4.26 -16.72 13.57
N SER A 206 -4.25 -17.75 12.73
CA SER A 206 -5.35 -18.71 12.57
C SER A 206 -4.99 -20.11 13.10
N ASN A 207 -3.88 -20.24 13.82
CA ASN A 207 -3.49 -21.49 14.42
C ASN A 207 -4.32 -21.73 15.69
N ASP A 208 -5.36 -22.54 15.58
CA ASP A 208 -6.24 -22.95 16.67
C ASP A 208 -6.02 -24.43 17.05
N GLY A 209 -5.15 -25.14 16.34
CA GLY A 209 -4.77 -26.53 16.59
C GLY A 209 -5.86 -27.55 16.31
N VAL A 210 -7.04 -27.11 15.91
CA VAL A 210 -8.21 -27.92 15.54
C VAL A 210 -8.88 -27.32 14.31
N GLY A 211 -9.04 -28.14 13.24
CA GLY A 211 -9.69 -27.64 12.02
C GLY A 211 -11.10 -27.05 12.27
N PRO A 212 -11.68 -26.24 11.37
CA PRO A 212 -11.37 -26.23 9.94
C PRO A 212 -10.36 -25.20 9.47
N ASN A 213 -9.88 -24.30 10.34
CA ASN A 213 -8.95 -23.27 9.95
C ASN A 213 -7.58 -23.84 9.55
N ASN A 214 -6.89 -23.14 8.67
CA ASN A 214 -5.56 -23.54 8.26
C ASN A 214 -4.50 -22.86 9.13
N ASP A 215 -3.86 -23.65 9.98
CA ASP A 215 -2.91 -23.19 11.00
C ASP A 215 -1.65 -22.51 10.43
N TYR A 216 -1.38 -22.67 9.14
CA TYR A 216 -0.25 -22.01 8.49
C TYR A 216 -0.50 -20.55 8.13
N ILE A 217 -1.75 -20.08 8.14
CA ILE A 217 -2.09 -18.72 7.67
C ILE A 217 -1.43 -17.67 8.55
N TRP A 218 -0.63 -16.78 7.91
CA TRP A 218 0.01 -15.64 8.54
C TRP A 218 -0.56 -14.30 8.06
N ALA A 219 -0.86 -14.18 6.75
CA ALA A 219 -1.50 -13.04 6.11
C ALA A 219 -2.33 -13.50 4.90
N SER A 220 -3.21 -12.65 4.38
CA SER A 220 -4.19 -13.04 3.37
C SER A 220 -4.48 -11.95 2.33
N GLY A 221 -5.28 -12.29 1.32
CA GLY A 221 -5.83 -11.32 0.37
C GLY A 221 -4.93 -10.99 -0.81
N PHE A 222 -4.05 -11.89 -1.24
CA PHE A 222 -3.14 -11.70 -2.37
C PHE A 222 -3.67 -12.39 -3.64
N ARG A 223 -3.51 -11.75 -4.81
CA ARG A 223 -3.87 -12.38 -6.08
C ARG A 223 -2.83 -13.41 -6.53
N ASP A 224 -1.63 -12.93 -6.81
CA ASP A 224 -0.51 -13.76 -7.24
C ASP A 224 0.81 -13.20 -6.66
N PRO A 225 1.12 -13.53 -5.41
CA PRO A 225 2.32 -13.10 -4.70
C PRO A 225 3.52 -13.92 -5.16
N PHE A 226 4.11 -13.56 -6.30
CA PHE A 226 5.12 -14.36 -6.97
C PHE A 226 6.46 -14.41 -6.24
N THR A 227 6.91 -13.27 -5.68
CA THR A 227 8.16 -13.21 -4.92
C THR A 227 7.95 -12.55 -3.57
N LEU A 228 8.74 -12.97 -2.59
CA LEU A 228 8.83 -12.35 -1.27
C LEU A 228 10.28 -12.14 -0.87
N THR A 229 10.54 -11.09 -0.13
CA THR A 229 11.86 -10.80 0.45
C THR A 229 11.71 -10.12 1.80
N PHE A 230 12.66 -10.35 2.68
CA PHE A 230 12.71 -9.65 3.97
C PHE A 230 13.69 -8.48 3.89
N GLN A 231 13.26 -7.32 4.35
CA GLN A 231 14.13 -6.15 4.46
C GLN A 231 15.24 -6.45 5.48
N PRO A 232 16.52 -6.42 5.11
CA PRO A 232 17.60 -6.84 6.00
C PRO A 232 17.64 -6.09 7.32
N THR A 233 17.46 -4.77 7.28
CA THR A 233 17.56 -3.89 8.45
C THR A 233 16.40 -3.99 9.43
N THR A 234 15.17 -4.27 8.95
CA THR A 234 13.97 -4.24 9.77
C THR A 234 13.30 -5.59 9.95
N GLY A 235 13.63 -6.56 9.12
CA GLY A 235 12.97 -7.86 9.07
C GLY A 235 11.53 -7.81 8.52
N LYS A 236 11.06 -6.69 7.99
CA LYS A 236 9.72 -6.58 7.40
C LYS A 236 9.63 -7.41 6.12
N LEU A 237 8.53 -8.12 5.96
CA LEU A 237 8.24 -8.90 4.75
C LEU A 237 7.72 -7.97 3.65
N TRP A 238 8.36 -8.02 2.48
CA TRP A 238 7.94 -7.36 1.25
C TRP A 238 7.48 -8.41 0.25
N ILE A 239 6.35 -8.16 -0.41
CA ILE A 239 5.74 -9.09 -1.37
C ILE A 239 5.44 -8.35 -2.66
N ASN A 240 5.93 -8.89 -3.77
CA ASN A 240 5.55 -8.50 -5.11
C ASN A 240 4.34 -9.32 -5.54
N GLY A 241 3.22 -8.65 -5.78
CA GLY A 241 1.95 -9.25 -6.15
C GLY A 241 1.50 -8.81 -7.53
N MET A 242 1.34 -9.77 -8.44
CA MET A 242 0.77 -9.50 -9.75
C MET A 242 -0.73 -9.26 -9.64
N GLY A 243 -1.19 -8.16 -10.23
CA GLY A 243 -2.59 -7.79 -10.27
C GLY A 243 -3.26 -8.02 -11.62
N THR A 244 -4.48 -7.55 -11.78
CA THR A 244 -5.21 -7.55 -13.05
C THR A 244 -5.04 -6.21 -13.77
N GLU A 245 -5.22 -5.12 -13.05
CA GLU A 245 -5.07 -3.75 -13.54
C GLU A 245 -3.80 -3.08 -13.02
N TYR A 246 -3.31 -3.54 -11.88
CA TYR A 246 -2.15 -2.97 -11.21
C TYR A 246 -1.24 -4.04 -10.63
N GLU A 247 0.04 -3.89 -10.90
CA GLU A 247 1.11 -4.56 -10.19
C GLU A 247 1.34 -3.87 -8.84
N GLN A 248 1.63 -4.64 -7.79
CA GLN A 248 1.61 -4.14 -6.43
C GLN A 248 2.81 -4.65 -5.61
N VAL A 249 3.35 -3.79 -4.76
CA VAL A 249 4.33 -4.18 -3.73
C VAL A 249 3.73 -3.89 -2.37
N PHE A 250 3.70 -4.89 -1.51
CA PHE A 250 3.16 -4.79 -0.14
C PHE A 250 4.27 -4.94 0.90
N VAL A 251 4.12 -4.22 2.01
CA VAL A 251 4.84 -4.49 3.26
C VAL A 251 3.86 -5.16 4.21
N VAL A 252 4.15 -6.40 4.56
CA VAL A 252 3.18 -7.29 5.18
C VAL A 252 3.59 -7.63 6.61
N SER A 253 2.64 -7.57 7.52
CA SER A 253 2.75 -7.97 8.91
C SER A 253 1.74 -9.06 9.25
N ARG A 254 1.87 -9.65 10.42
CA ARG A 254 0.95 -10.65 10.97
C ARG A 254 -0.50 -10.15 10.88
N ARG A 255 -1.43 -11.00 10.43
CA ARG A 255 -2.87 -10.72 10.23
C ARG A 255 -3.20 -9.71 9.13
N ASN A 256 -2.23 -9.19 8.40
CA ASN A 256 -2.55 -8.28 7.32
C ASN A 256 -3.38 -8.95 6.22
N HIS A 257 -4.23 -8.15 5.60
CA HIS A 257 -5.06 -8.52 4.46
C HIS A 257 -4.80 -7.56 3.30
N ALA A 258 -4.32 -8.04 2.17
CA ALA A 258 -3.98 -7.20 1.02
C ALA A 258 -5.20 -6.73 0.20
N GLY A 259 -6.36 -7.34 0.43
CA GLY A 259 -7.64 -6.83 -0.07
C GLY A 259 -7.96 -7.12 -1.54
N TYR A 260 -7.24 -8.02 -2.20
CA TYR A 260 -7.57 -8.41 -3.55
C TYR A 260 -8.98 -9.11 -3.57
N SER A 261 -9.84 -8.89 -4.48
CA SER A 261 -9.86 -8.01 -5.68
C SER A 261 -10.58 -6.69 -5.42
N ARG A 262 -10.99 -6.48 -4.17
CA ARG A 262 -11.79 -5.32 -3.78
C ARG A 262 -11.05 -3.99 -3.95
N TYR A 263 -9.72 -3.99 -3.78
CA TYR A 263 -8.91 -2.78 -3.72
C TYR A 263 -7.87 -2.66 -4.83
N GLU A 264 -7.94 -3.52 -5.85
CA GLU A 264 -7.02 -3.43 -6.97
C GLU A 264 -7.20 -2.13 -7.77
N ASN A 265 -8.43 -1.71 -7.96
CA ASN A 265 -8.85 -0.67 -8.90
C ASN A 265 -9.00 0.71 -8.26
N ASN A 266 -7.96 1.25 -7.63
CA ASN A 266 -8.00 2.60 -7.02
C ASN A 266 -9.04 2.80 -5.91
N GLN A 267 -9.62 1.76 -5.39
CA GLN A 267 -10.51 1.87 -4.25
C GLN A 267 -9.73 2.23 -2.99
N PRO A 268 -10.28 3.05 -2.09
CA PRO A 268 -9.66 3.29 -0.79
C PRO A 268 -9.58 1.96 -0.03
N THR A 269 -8.45 1.74 0.64
CA THR A 269 -8.36 0.62 1.59
C THR A 269 -9.24 0.92 2.80
N THR A 270 -10.01 -0.08 3.23
CA THR A 270 -10.73 0.00 4.51
C THR A 270 -9.80 -0.38 5.65
N ASN A 271 -10.25 -0.21 6.89
CA ASN A 271 -9.49 -0.60 8.10
C ASN A 271 -9.07 -2.08 8.10
N ASP A 272 -9.72 -2.92 7.29
CA ASP A 272 -9.46 -4.37 7.22
C ASP A 272 -8.36 -4.76 6.23
N SER A 273 -7.83 -3.81 5.43
CA SER A 273 -6.83 -4.13 4.41
C SER A 273 -5.68 -3.14 4.38
N ILE A 274 -4.48 -3.66 4.06
CA ILE A 274 -3.29 -2.84 3.87
C ILE A 274 -3.21 -2.33 2.42
N PRO A 275 -2.83 -1.06 2.22
CA PRO A 275 -2.53 -0.56 0.89
C PRO A 275 -1.19 -1.09 0.38
N PRO A 276 -1.01 -1.25 -0.95
CA PRO A 276 0.32 -1.42 -1.51
C PRO A 276 1.16 -0.17 -1.27
N VAL A 277 2.45 -0.36 -0.98
CA VAL A 277 3.41 0.75 -0.83
C VAL A 277 3.91 1.27 -2.17
N ILE A 278 3.84 0.44 -3.22
CA ILE A 278 4.12 0.77 -4.62
C ILE A 278 3.04 0.12 -5.48
N LYS A 279 2.61 0.81 -6.53
CA LYS A 279 1.60 0.33 -7.45
C LYS A 279 1.79 0.97 -8.82
N TYR A 280 1.67 0.19 -9.91
CA TYR A 280 1.71 0.69 -11.28
C TYR A 280 0.75 -0.10 -12.17
N ARG A 281 0.31 0.52 -13.31
CA ARG A 281 -0.66 -0.08 -14.21
C ARG A 281 -0.06 -1.22 -15.04
N THR A 282 -0.86 -2.28 -15.22
CA THR A 282 -0.54 -3.40 -16.11
C THR A 282 -0.81 -3.05 -17.56
N ASN A 283 -1.89 -2.32 -17.83
CA ASN A 283 -2.32 -1.94 -19.19
C ASN A 283 -3.16 -0.65 -19.17
N GLY A 284 -3.45 -0.13 -20.38
CA GLY A 284 -4.30 1.04 -20.54
C GLY A 284 -3.67 2.36 -20.09
N THR A 285 -4.43 3.41 -20.24
CA THR A 285 -4.07 4.77 -19.81
C THR A 285 -5.25 5.42 -19.12
N ASP A 286 -4.98 6.30 -18.17
CA ASP A 286 -5.97 7.17 -17.53
C ASP A 286 -5.45 8.61 -17.57
N THR A 287 -6.23 9.51 -18.17
CA THR A 287 -5.84 10.90 -18.38
C THR A 287 -6.64 11.82 -17.46
N ARG A 288 -5.93 12.67 -16.73
CA ARG A 288 -6.50 13.72 -15.87
C ARG A 288 -6.05 15.09 -16.34
N LYS A 289 -6.98 16.04 -16.36
CA LYS A 289 -6.68 17.44 -16.65
C LYS A 289 -6.09 18.11 -15.40
N LEU A 290 -5.05 18.91 -15.60
CA LEU A 290 -4.47 19.74 -14.55
C LEU A 290 -5.20 21.08 -14.48
N THR A 291 -5.26 21.66 -13.28
CA THR A 291 -5.83 23.01 -13.09
C THR A 291 -4.90 24.09 -13.69
N ALA A 292 -5.45 25.27 -13.99
CA ALA A 292 -4.71 26.35 -14.64
C ALA A 292 -3.48 26.86 -13.84
N GLY A 293 -3.42 26.66 -12.53
CA GLY A 293 -2.26 26.97 -11.68
C GLY A 293 -1.77 25.74 -10.94
N GLY A 294 -2.05 24.55 -11.47
CA GLY A 294 -1.91 23.30 -10.75
C GLY A 294 -0.54 22.64 -10.81
N ALA A 295 0.50 23.28 -11.27
CA ALA A 295 1.86 22.78 -11.27
C ALA A 295 2.77 23.72 -10.47
N VAL A 296 3.27 23.27 -9.33
CA VAL A 296 4.14 24.04 -8.45
C VAL A 296 5.38 23.22 -8.10
N ARG A 297 6.54 23.68 -8.54
CA ARG A 297 7.85 23.06 -8.25
C ARG A 297 8.55 23.85 -7.17
N SER A 298 8.98 23.16 -6.12
CA SER A 298 9.80 23.72 -5.06
C SER A 298 10.75 22.66 -4.49
N GLY A 299 12.02 23.03 -4.32
CA GLY A 299 13.03 22.11 -3.78
C GLY A 299 13.22 20.83 -4.60
N GLY A 300 13.01 20.86 -5.91
CA GLY A 300 13.15 19.66 -6.79
C GLY A 300 11.96 18.69 -6.73
N VAL A 301 10.87 19.06 -6.05
CA VAL A 301 9.61 18.33 -6.04
C VAL A 301 8.53 19.18 -6.69
N THR A 302 7.77 18.58 -7.60
CA THR A 302 6.63 19.26 -8.21
C THR A 302 5.32 18.68 -7.69
N THR A 303 4.47 19.54 -7.17
CA THR A 303 3.08 19.21 -6.83
C THR A 303 2.19 19.57 -8.01
N PHE A 304 1.40 18.60 -8.47
CA PHE A 304 0.37 18.78 -9.48
C PHE A 304 -1.02 18.72 -8.86
N THR A 305 -1.92 19.58 -9.35
CA THR A 305 -3.34 19.60 -8.95
C THR A 305 -4.21 19.33 -10.17
N THR A 306 -5.05 18.32 -10.08
CA THR A 306 -6.01 17.92 -11.11
C THR A 306 -7.35 18.63 -10.94
N THR A 307 -8.14 18.73 -11.99
CA THR A 307 -9.48 19.36 -11.97
C THR A 307 -10.55 18.53 -11.23
N GLY A 308 -10.26 17.29 -10.94
CA GLY A 308 -11.09 16.36 -10.17
C GLY A 308 -10.22 15.26 -9.59
N ALA A 309 -10.79 14.31 -8.90
CA ALA A 309 -10.07 13.18 -8.32
C ALA A 309 -9.19 12.47 -9.35
N HIS A 310 -7.91 12.28 -9.02
CA HIS A 310 -6.98 11.70 -9.99
C HIS A 310 -6.88 10.18 -9.89
N GLY A 311 -7.05 9.60 -8.71
CA GLY A 311 -6.93 8.16 -8.50
C GLY A 311 -5.51 7.60 -8.62
N PHE A 312 -4.49 8.42 -8.88
CA PHE A 312 -3.10 7.97 -9.00
C PHE A 312 -2.53 7.47 -7.68
N ARG A 313 -1.54 6.59 -7.77
CA ARG A 313 -0.84 6.02 -6.61
C ARG A 313 0.66 6.13 -6.80
N LYS A 314 1.37 6.08 -5.68
CA LYS A 314 2.84 6.06 -5.66
C LYS A 314 3.38 4.92 -6.52
N GLY A 315 4.40 5.24 -7.34
CA GLY A 315 5.01 4.29 -8.28
C GLY A 315 4.34 4.21 -9.65
N GLU A 316 3.18 4.84 -9.87
CA GLU A 316 2.60 4.94 -11.21
C GLU A 316 3.45 5.84 -12.10
N ARG A 317 3.64 5.44 -13.35
CA ARG A 317 4.30 6.25 -14.36
C ARG A 317 3.30 7.14 -15.07
N LEU A 318 3.62 8.42 -15.15
CA LEU A 318 2.79 9.44 -15.78
C LEU A 318 3.54 10.14 -16.90
N THR A 319 2.83 10.44 -18.00
CA THR A 319 3.25 11.46 -18.97
C THR A 319 2.48 12.74 -18.69
N LEU A 320 3.22 13.83 -18.48
CA LEU A 320 2.70 15.18 -18.30
C LEU A 320 2.93 15.94 -19.60
N GLU A 321 1.86 16.50 -20.18
CA GLU A 321 1.90 17.16 -21.49
C GLU A 321 1.04 18.41 -21.51
N GLY A 322 1.55 19.44 -22.19
CA GLY A 322 0.82 20.68 -22.44
C GLY A 322 0.69 21.56 -21.21
N VAL A 323 1.56 21.43 -20.24
CA VAL A 323 1.67 22.39 -19.12
C VAL A 323 2.19 23.70 -19.69
N GLY A 324 1.66 24.84 -19.25
CA GLY A 324 2.01 26.16 -19.81
C GLY A 324 3.50 26.50 -19.80
N ASP A 325 4.26 25.94 -18.87
CA ASP A 325 5.73 25.90 -18.87
C ASP A 325 6.17 24.48 -19.19
N ALA A 326 6.79 24.30 -20.35
CA ALA A 326 7.24 23.00 -20.85
C ALA A 326 8.30 22.31 -19.97
N SER A 327 8.90 23.00 -19.00
CA SER A 327 9.80 22.38 -18.03
C SER A 327 9.10 21.42 -17.05
N PHE A 328 7.77 21.45 -17.02
CA PHE A 328 6.95 20.52 -16.26
C PHE A 328 6.52 19.29 -17.10
N ASP A 329 6.59 19.38 -18.45
CA ASP A 329 6.25 18.27 -19.32
C ASP A 329 7.32 17.16 -19.25
N GLY A 330 6.90 15.92 -19.47
CA GLY A 330 7.78 14.77 -19.46
C GLY A 330 7.14 13.53 -18.86
N THR A 331 7.95 12.50 -18.70
CA THR A 331 7.53 11.24 -18.09
C THR A 331 8.15 11.11 -16.71
N PHE A 332 7.32 10.86 -15.72
CA PHE A 332 7.70 10.82 -14.30
C PHE A 332 7.03 9.66 -13.59
N TYR A 333 7.54 9.32 -12.40
CA TYR A 333 6.87 8.44 -11.46
C TYR A 333 6.21 9.24 -10.34
N VAL A 334 5.01 8.86 -9.96
CA VAL A 334 4.32 9.44 -8.80
C VAL A 334 5.14 9.17 -7.55
N ALA A 335 5.72 10.21 -7.00
CA ALA A 335 6.53 10.15 -5.77
C ALA A 335 5.65 10.07 -4.53
N SER A 336 4.52 10.80 -4.52
CA SER A 336 3.53 10.77 -3.46
C SER A 336 2.14 11.08 -4.01
N ALA A 337 1.15 10.33 -3.53
CA ALA A 337 -0.27 10.63 -3.72
C ALA A 337 -1.02 10.20 -2.46
N PRO A 338 -1.98 11.01 -1.96
CA PRO A 338 -2.84 10.61 -0.85
C PRO A 338 -3.61 9.32 -1.16
N ASN A 339 -3.83 8.49 -0.16
CA ASN A 339 -4.71 7.32 -0.28
C ASN A 339 -6.18 7.71 -0.06
N ASP A 340 -6.61 8.76 -0.75
CA ASP A 340 -7.95 9.31 -0.72
C ASP A 340 -8.54 9.21 -2.13
N PRO A 341 -9.73 8.61 -2.30
CA PRO A 341 -10.37 8.50 -3.61
C PRO A 341 -10.70 9.87 -4.22
N ASN A 342 -10.87 10.90 -3.40
CA ASN A 342 -11.16 12.26 -3.83
C ASN A 342 -9.91 13.14 -3.96
N ALA A 343 -8.71 12.58 -3.79
CA ALA A 343 -7.47 13.34 -3.87
C ALA A 343 -7.31 13.99 -5.25
N THR A 344 -7.00 15.27 -5.24
CA THR A 344 -6.73 16.08 -6.44
C THR A 344 -5.27 16.47 -6.59
N THR A 345 -4.39 16.12 -5.64
CA THR A 345 -2.98 16.48 -5.67
C THR A 345 -2.08 15.24 -5.63
N PHE A 346 -1.01 15.29 -6.42
CA PHE A 346 0.07 14.31 -6.38
C PHE A 346 1.41 15.00 -6.61
N THR A 347 2.52 14.32 -6.31
CA THR A 347 3.86 14.86 -6.49
C THR A 347 4.71 13.98 -7.40
N VAL A 348 5.65 14.61 -8.11
CA VAL A 348 6.73 13.95 -8.83
C VAL A 348 8.08 14.60 -8.50
N ALA A 349 9.18 13.86 -8.63
CA ALA A 349 10.51 14.40 -8.44
C ALA A 349 11.00 15.04 -9.76
N GLN A 350 11.48 16.29 -9.66
CA GLN A 350 12.13 17.04 -10.74
C GLN A 350 13.40 17.72 -10.21
N PRO A 351 14.40 16.97 -9.74
CA PRO A 351 15.60 17.53 -9.15
C PRO A 351 16.42 18.34 -10.18
N GLY A 352 17.13 19.35 -9.72
CA GLY A 352 18.03 20.16 -10.56
C GLY A 352 17.33 21.23 -11.40
N LEU A 353 16.00 21.31 -11.38
CA LEU A 353 15.23 22.37 -12.03
C LEU A 353 14.89 23.47 -11.01
N PRO A 354 14.86 24.74 -11.44
CA PRO A 354 14.51 25.84 -10.55
C PRO A 354 13.05 25.78 -10.10
N ASP A 355 12.76 26.40 -8.95
CA ASP A 355 11.41 26.58 -8.47
C ASP A 355 10.58 27.36 -9.51
N ALA A 356 9.38 26.91 -9.78
CA ALA A 356 8.49 27.48 -10.79
C ALA A 356 7.02 27.17 -10.49
N SER A 357 6.12 27.91 -11.10
CA SER A 357 4.69 27.65 -11.05
C SER A 357 4.09 27.78 -12.45
N SER A 358 3.23 26.85 -12.79
CA SER A 358 2.52 26.80 -14.08
C SER A 358 1.22 26.00 -13.90
N GLY A 359 0.59 25.60 -14.99
CA GLY A 359 -0.60 24.76 -14.94
C GLY A 359 -1.25 24.54 -16.29
N GLY A 360 -2.40 23.90 -16.28
CA GLY A 360 -3.03 23.38 -17.50
C GLY A 360 -2.34 22.10 -17.95
N GLY A 361 -2.71 21.60 -19.12
CA GLY A 361 -2.21 20.32 -19.62
C GLY A 361 -2.89 19.10 -19.01
N THR A 362 -2.26 17.95 -19.19
CA THR A 362 -2.79 16.65 -18.76
C THR A 362 -1.71 15.79 -18.11
N ALA A 363 -2.16 14.94 -17.21
CA ALA A 363 -1.38 13.85 -16.62
C ALA A 363 -2.01 12.53 -17.10
N THR A 364 -1.26 11.71 -17.82
CA THR A 364 -1.73 10.44 -18.39
C THR A 364 -0.91 9.30 -17.81
N THR A 365 -1.55 8.33 -17.15
CA THR A 365 -0.88 7.10 -16.70
C THR A 365 -0.42 6.26 -17.85
N GLN A 366 0.69 5.56 -17.67
CA GLN A 366 1.21 4.60 -18.64
C GLN A 366 1.33 3.22 -18.02
N ALA A 367 1.01 2.21 -18.78
CA ALA A 367 1.34 0.84 -18.40
C ALA A 367 2.86 0.65 -18.39
N LEU A 368 3.38 -0.03 -17.34
CA LEU A 368 4.80 -0.35 -17.23
C LEU A 368 5.12 -1.81 -17.57
N GLY A 369 4.12 -2.64 -17.62
CA GLY A 369 4.21 -4.07 -17.78
C GLY A 369 3.14 -4.75 -16.96
N GLY A 370 3.04 -6.05 -16.96
CA GLY A 370 1.95 -6.75 -16.33
C GLY A 370 2.36 -8.02 -15.62
N SER A 371 3.57 -8.06 -15.08
CA SER A 371 4.05 -9.17 -14.27
C SER A 371 5.23 -8.71 -13.44
N ILE A 372 4.96 -8.16 -12.27
CA ILE A 372 6.01 -7.83 -11.31
C ILE A 372 6.69 -9.11 -10.81
N THR A 373 8.00 -9.15 -10.92
CA THR A 373 8.82 -10.30 -10.52
C THR A 373 10.02 -9.82 -9.73
N GLY A 374 10.78 -10.74 -9.19
CA GLY A 374 12.03 -10.55 -8.48
C GLY A 374 12.09 -9.28 -7.64
N GLY A 375 12.60 -9.33 -6.46
CA GLY A 375 12.76 -8.14 -5.64
C GLY A 375 13.81 -8.36 -4.57
N THR A 376 14.75 -7.41 -4.45
CA THR A 376 15.82 -7.50 -3.47
C THR A 376 16.16 -6.14 -2.89
N PHE A 377 16.65 -6.14 -1.67
CA PHE A 377 17.30 -4.96 -1.07
C PHE A 377 18.77 -4.95 -1.41
N TYR A 378 19.28 -3.79 -1.77
CA TYR A 378 20.71 -3.66 -2.01
C TYR A 378 21.46 -3.56 -0.69
N ASP A 379 22.01 -4.68 -0.23
CA ASP A 379 22.68 -4.86 1.06
C ASP A 379 24.21 -5.04 0.89
N ALA A 380 24.85 -4.13 0.17
CA ALA A 380 26.28 -4.13 -0.07
C ALA A 380 26.85 -2.72 -0.28
N THR A 381 28.17 -2.59 -0.35
CA THR A 381 28.86 -1.31 -0.47
C THR A 381 29.49 -1.05 -1.85
N LEU A 382 29.32 -1.95 -2.82
CA LEU A 382 29.89 -1.75 -4.17
C LEU A 382 29.24 -0.57 -4.89
N PHE A 383 27.90 -0.44 -4.84
CA PHE A 383 27.19 0.72 -5.40
C PHE A 383 27.46 1.96 -4.53
N PRO A 384 27.22 3.16 -5.05
CA PRO A 384 27.26 4.39 -4.27
C PRO A 384 26.37 4.32 -3.01
N PRO A 385 26.70 5.07 -1.94
CA PRO A 385 25.97 4.98 -0.66
C PRO A 385 24.46 5.20 -0.75
N GLU A 386 23.99 6.02 -1.69
CA GLU A 386 22.58 6.31 -1.93
C GLU A 386 21.75 5.14 -2.46
N PHE A 387 22.41 4.02 -2.77
CA PHE A 387 21.75 2.77 -3.19
C PHE A 387 21.57 1.79 -2.03
N ARG A 388 22.30 1.96 -0.92
CA ARG A 388 22.25 1.04 0.22
C ARG A 388 20.86 1.01 0.85
N GLY A 389 20.34 -0.18 1.09
CA GLY A 389 19.00 -0.39 1.65
C GLY A 389 17.84 -0.07 0.72
N ASN A 390 18.10 0.34 -0.52
CA ASN A 390 17.03 0.56 -1.49
C ASN A 390 16.46 -0.77 -1.98
N TYR A 391 15.18 -0.75 -2.32
CA TYR A 391 14.50 -1.88 -2.89
C TYR A 391 14.52 -1.84 -4.41
N PHE A 392 14.92 -2.92 -5.03
CA PHE A 392 14.91 -3.13 -6.48
C PHE A 392 13.91 -4.22 -6.82
N PHE A 393 13.16 -4.04 -7.89
CA PHE A 393 12.24 -5.05 -8.42
C PHE A 393 12.14 -4.94 -9.94
N GLY A 394 11.75 -6.02 -10.58
CA GLY A 394 11.65 -6.10 -12.03
C GLY A 394 10.23 -6.40 -12.49
N ASP A 395 10.01 -6.25 -13.81
CA ASP A 395 8.79 -6.65 -14.49
C ASP A 395 9.12 -7.58 -15.65
N PHE A 396 8.44 -8.73 -15.71
CA PHE A 396 8.69 -9.77 -16.69
C PHE A 396 8.34 -9.34 -18.12
N ASN A 397 7.23 -8.63 -18.30
CA ASN A 397 6.71 -8.30 -19.62
C ASN A 397 7.41 -7.08 -20.23
N SER A 398 7.66 -6.06 -19.45
CA SER A 398 8.35 -4.85 -19.92
C SER A 398 9.88 -4.98 -19.91
N GLY A 399 10.42 -5.87 -19.08
CA GLY A 399 11.86 -5.95 -18.85
C GLY A 399 12.44 -4.71 -18.19
N GLN A 400 11.62 -3.99 -17.44
CA GLN A 400 12.03 -2.83 -16.65
C GLN A 400 12.51 -3.29 -15.27
N VAL A 401 13.60 -2.68 -14.78
CA VAL A 401 14.00 -2.74 -13.37
C VAL A 401 13.75 -1.37 -12.74
N THR A 402 13.07 -1.38 -11.62
CA THR A 402 12.66 -0.20 -10.87
C THR A 402 13.39 -0.15 -9.53
N ARG A 403 13.80 1.04 -9.11
CA ARG A 403 14.40 1.33 -7.81
C ARG A 403 13.43 2.12 -6.95
N ALA A 404 13.21 1.67 -5.72
CA ALA A 404 12.54 2.42 -4.69
C ALA A 404 13.54 2.84 -3.60
N THR A 405 13.61 4.13 -3.29
CA THR A 405 14.37 4.64 -2.14
C THR A 405 13.50 4.61 -0.90
N LEU A 406 14.13 4.42 0.25
CA LEU A 406 13.47 4.40 1.54
C LEU A 406 13.92 5.58 2.39
N ALA A 407 12.97 6.23 3.05
CA ALA A 407 13.23 7.22 4.08
C ALA A 407 13.78 6.55 5.36
N ALA A 408 14.28 7.35 6.30
CA ALA A 408 14.82 6.86 7.57
C ALA A 408 13.81 6.05 8.42
N ASN A 409 12.51 6.28 8.23
CA ASN A 409 11.44 5.50 8.87
C ASN A 409 11.06 4.23 8.09
N ASN A 410 11.85 3.87 7.06
CA ASN A 410 11.61 2.75 6.15
C ASN A 410 10.33 2.83 5.29
N SER A 411 9.72 4.00 5.17
CA SER A 411 8.67 4.21 4.17
C SER A 411 9.29 4.43 2.79
N VAL A 412 8.59 4.00 1.74
CA VAL A 412 9.02 4.29 0.36
C VAL A 412 9.00 5.80 0.13
N GLU A 413 10.13 6.36 -0.25
CA GLU A 413 10.31 7.80 -0.51
C GLU A 413 10.13 8.11 -1.99
N THR A 414 10.92 7.47 -2.86
CA THR A 414 10.81 7.63 -4.30
C THR A 414 10.71 6.29 -5.00
N VAL A 415 10.11 6.27 -6.18
CA VAL A 415 10.07 5.13 -7.10
C VAL A 415 10.46 5.63 -8.47
N ALA A 416 11.45 5.00 -9.13
CA ALA A 416 11.93 5.42 -10.43
C ALA A 416 12.44 4.24 -11.26
N GLU A 417 12.31 4.33 -12.56
CA GLU A 417 13.00 3.44 -13.50
C GLU A 417 14.50 3.47 -13.21
N TRP A 418 15.09 2.30 -13.08
CA TRP A 418 16.54 2.17 -12.91
C TRP A 418 17.21 1.62 -14.15
N GLY A 419 16.53 0.74 -14.88
CA GLY A 419 17.04 0.20 -16.13
C GLY A 419 15.97 -0.52 -16.93
N THR A 420 16.23 -0.74 -18.23
CA THR A 420 15.29 -1.37 -19.17
C THR A 420 15.99 -2.43 -20.03
N GLY A 421 15.21 -3.25 -20.74
CA GLY A 421 15.75 -4.28 -21.64
C GLY A 421 16.20 -5.55 -20.93
N PHE A 422 15.84 -5.75 -19.66
CA PHE A 422 16.03 -7.00 -18.91
C PHE A 422 14.96 -8.01 -19.33
N SER A 423 15.10 -8.55 -20.53
CA SER A 423 14.09 -9.42 -21.15
C SER A 423 13.62 -10.54 -20.22
N SER A 424 12.29 -10.71 -20.11
CA SER A 424 11.66 -11.72 -19.26
C SER A 424 12.28 -11.84 -17.86
N HIS A 425 12.53 -10.69 -17.23
CA HIS A 425 13.08 -10.62 -15.89
C HIS A 425 12.28 -11.48 -14.92
N VAL A 426 12.94 -12.34 -14.15
CA VAL A 426 12.24 -13.25 -13.23
C VAL A 426 12.73 -13.12 -11.79
N ASP A 427 14.01 -12.83 -11.57
CA ASP A 427 14.55 -12.69 -10.23
C ASP A 427 15.81 -11.82 -10.19
N MET A 428 16.16 -11.33 -8.99
CA MET A 428 17.37 -10.56 -8.73
C MET A 428 17.94 -10.80 -7.33
N ALA A 429 19.26 -10.68 -7.20
CA ALA A 429 19.96 -10.86 -5.94
C ALA A 429 21.26 -10.05 -5.90
N VAL A 430 21.69 -9.65 -4.69
CA VAL A 430 23.02 -9.09 -4.47
C VAL A 430 24.02 -10.22 -4.29
N GLY A 431 25.08 -10.19 -5.07
CA GLY A 431 26.12 -11.21 -5.01
C GLY A 431 27.16 -10.99 -3.89
N PRO A 432 27.95 -12.03 -3.58
CA PRO A 432 29.01 -11.91 -2.57
C PRO A 432 30.10 -10.91 -2.98
N ASP A 433 30.19 -10.53 -4.25
CA ASP A 433 31.06 -9.48 -4.77
C ASP A 433 30.44 -8.08 -4.68
N GLY A 434 29.26 -7.94 -4.10
CA GLY A 434 28.49 -6.70 -3.95
C GLY A 434 27.79 -6.22 -5.22
N ALA A 435 27.89 -6.93 -6.35
CA ALA A 435 27.17 -6.59 -7.57
C ALA A 435 25.68 -6.97 -7.48
N LEU A 436 24.84 -6.28 -8.23
CA LEU A 436 23.46 -6.69 -8.43
C LEU A 436 23.39 -7.66 -9.61
N TYR A 437 22.76 -8.80 -9.40
CA TYR A 437 22.53 -9.81 -10.42
C TYR A 437 21.05 -9.88 -10.77
N THR A 438 20.74 -10.04 -12.06
CA THR A 438 19.38 -10.27 -12.56
C THR A 438 19.35 -11.53 -13.41
N LEU A 439 18.21 -12.19 -13.43
CA LEU A 439 17.99 -13.46 -14.16
C LEU A 439 16.82 -13.31 -15.13
N GLY A 440 17.08 -13.68 -16.40
CA GLY A 440 16.05 -13.79 -17.42
C GLY A 440 15.47 -15.20 -17.50
N ASN A 441 14.15 -15.29 -17.59
CA ASN A 441 13.42 -16.58 -17.67
C ASN A 441 13.65 -17.28 -19.02
N THR A 442 13.33 -16.60 -20.12
CA THR A 442 13.29 -17.21 -21.46
C THR A 442 14.65 -17.21 -22.17
N ASP A 443 15.52 -16.27 -21.84
CA ASP A 443 16.86 -16.14 -22.43
C ASP A 443 17.93 -16.86 -21.60
N GLY A 444 17.65 -17.22 -20.34
CA GLY A 444 18.61 -17.89 -19.44
C GLY A 444 19.85 -17.06 -19.17
N ILE A 445 19.77 -15.73 -19.32
CA ILE A 445 20.89 -14.83 -19.12
C ILE A 445 20.94 -14.39 -17.66
N VAL A 446 22.13 -14.56 -17.06
CA VAL A 446 22.47 -13.93 -15.79
C VAL A 446 23.23 -12.65 -16.10
N ARG A 447 22.72 -11.51 -15.66
CA ARG A 447 23.36 -10.21 -15.87
C ARG A 447 23.94 -9.72 -14.54
N ARG A 448 25.20 -9.37 -14.57
CA ARG A 448 25.93 -8.78 -13.43
C ARG A 448 26.08 -7.28 -13.65
N ILE A 449 25.61 -6.48 -12.72
CA ILE A 449 25.60 -5.02 -12.82
C ILE A 449 26.52 -4.43 -11.76
N THR A 450 27.42 -3.54 -12.21
CA THR A 450 28.42 -2.90 -11.35
C THR A 450 28.57 -1.42 -11.73
N PRO A 451 29.03 -0.54 -10.83
CA PRO A 451 29.40 0.82 -11.18
C PRO A 451 30.53 0.85 -12.23
N SER A 452 30.44 1.78 -13.18
CA SER A 452 31.44 1.96 -14.26
C SER A 452 32.71 2.66 -13.76
N GLY A 453 32.60 3.56 -12.78
CA GLY A 453 33.73 4.23 -12.14
C GLY A 453 33.76 3.85 -10.66
N ARG A 454 34.93 3.45 -10.15
CA ARG A 454 34.95 2.83 -8.84
C ARG A 454 35.96 3.51 -8.02
N GLY A 455 36.53 4.30 -7.73
CA GLY A 455 37.59 4.63 -6.76
C GLY A 455 37.88 3.48 -5.79
N GLN A 456 39.08 3.35 -5.34
CA GLN A 456 39.43 2.28 -4.42
C GLN A 456 38.67 2.39 -3.11
N LYS A 457 37.99 1.31 -2.73
CA LYS A 457 37.25 1.19 -1.47
C LYS A 457 37.08 -0.26 -1.04
N LEU A 458 36.69 -0.45 0.20
CA LEU A 458 36.21 -1.73 0.71
C LEU A 458 34.82 -2.05 0.10
N VAL A 459 34.68 -3.24 -0.45
CA VAL A 459 33.43 -3.77 -0.90
C VAL A 459 32.99 -4.85 0.05
N VAL A 460 31.96 -4.56 0.83
CA VAL A 460 31.35 -5.49 1.79
C VAL A 460 29.98 -5.88 1.25
N SER A 461 29.64 -7.18 1.29
CA SER A 461 28.33 -7.71 0.91
C SER A 461 27.77 -8.54 2.05
N GLY A 462 26.47 -8.34 2.35
CA GLY A 462 25.82 -8.84 3.55
C GLY A 462 26.09 -7.91 4.74
N LEU A 463 25.55 -6.68 4.67
CA LEU A 463 25.72 -5.68 5.72
C LEU A 463 24.87 -5.93 6.97
N ASN A 464 23.78 -6.69 6.81
CA ASN A 464 22.83 -6.98 7.88
C ASN A 464 22.52 -8.48 7.98
N PRO A 465 23.53 -9.34 8.17
CA PRO A 465 23.30 -10.77 8.25
C PRO A 465 22.62 -11.14 9.57
N ARG A 466 21.85 -12.22 9.52
CA ARG A 466 21.27 -12.84 10.71
C ARG A 466 21.94 -14.16 11.00
N VAL A 467 22.02 -14.51 12.27
CA VAL A 467 22.66 -15.75 12.74
C VAL A 467 21.79 -16.42 13.79
N VAL A 468 21.54 -17.72 13.62
CA VAL A 468 20.86 -18.50 14.67
C VAL A 468 21.81 -18.67 15.85
N GLU A 469 21.33 -18.53 17.07
CA GLU A 469 22.13 -18.81 18.28
C GLU A 469 22.74 -20.20 18.26
N GLY A 470 23.98 -20.28 18.70
CA GLY A 470 24.83 -21.47 18.56
C GLY A 470 25.28 -21.75 17.12
N GLY A 471 24.94 -20.88 16.17
CA GLY A 471 25.25 -21.02 14.76
C GLY A 471 26.29 -20.04 14.23
N HIS A 472 26.41 -20.01 12.91
CA HIS A 472 27.34 -19.17 12.19
C HIS A 472 26.69 -18.47 11.04
N THR A 473 27.16 -17.26 10.71
CA THR A 473 26.80 -16.52 9.50
C THR A 473 28.06 -15.95 8.85
N VAL A 474 27.94 -15.48 7.65
CA VAL A 474 29.07 -14.89 6.92
C VAL A 474 28.71 -13.59 6.24
N PHE A 475 29.72 -12.74 6.07
CA PHE A 475 29.70 -11.68 5.08
C PHE A 475 30.99 -11.74 4.28
N THR A 476 31.04 -11.02 3.18
CA THR A 476 32.22 -11.05 2.29
C THR A 476 32.83 -9.67 2.15
N VAL A 477 34.16 -9.66 1.97
CA VAL A 477 34.95 -8.45 1.74
C VAL A 477 35.83 -8.64 0.50
N ARG A 478 35.92 -7.62 -0.35
CA ARG A 478 36.89 -7.50 -1.43
C ARG A 478 37.25 -6.03 -1.65
N LEU A 479 38.20 -5.76 -2.52
CA LEU A 479 38.47 -4.38 -2.95
C LEU A 479 37.71 -4.02 -4.23
N ALA A 480 37.48 -2.71 -4.43
CA ALA A 480 36.81 -2.22 -5.65
C ALA A 480 37.74 -2.23 -6.86
N GLU A 481 39.04 -2.00 -6.66
CA GLU A 481 40.07 -1.92 -7.71
C GLU A 481 41.35 -2.66 -7.28
N ALA A 482 42.20 -2.99 -8.26
CA ALA A 482 43.47 -3.64 -8.00
C ALA A 482 44.42 -2.69 -7.22
N PRO A 483 44.89 -3.09 -6.05
CA PRO A 483 45.85 -2.28 -5.29
C PRO A 483 47.22 -2.32 -5.90
N THR A 484 48.01 -1.27 -5.73
CA THR A 484 49.40 -1.19 -6.16
C THR A 484 50.38 -1.90 -5.20
N ALA A 485 49.94 -2.12 -3.96
CA ALA A 485 50.64 -2.86 -2.93
C ALA A 485 49.60 -3.69 -2.14
N PRO A 486 50.04 -4.76 -1.45
CA PRO A 486 49.11 -5.55 -0.63
C PRO A 486 48.35 -4.67 0.39
N VAL A 487 47.03 -4.86 0.46
CA VAL A 487 46.14 -4.15 1.38
C VAL A 487 45.68 -5.12 2.46
N THR A 488 45.87 -4.73 3.72
CA THR A 488 45.38 -5.49 4.88
C THR A 488 44.08 -4.88 5.38
N VAL A 489 43.06 -5.72 5.56
CA VAL A 489 41.78 -5.34 6.11
C VAL A 489 41.59 -6.00 7.47
N GLN A 490 41.17 -5.23 8.45
CA GLN A 490 40.84 -5.70 9.80
C GLN A 490 39.36 -5.67 10.03
N VAL A 491 38.85 -6.71 10.66
CA VAL A 491 37.46 -6.76 11.13
C VAL A 491 37.47 -6.82 12.65
N THR A 492 36.78 -5.91 13.29
CA THR A 492 36.71 -5.81 14.75
C THR A 492 35.28 -5.62 15.21
N ARG A 493 34.90 -6.19 16.35
CA ARG A 493 33.60 -5.92 16.97
C ARG A 493 33.64 -4.53 17.62
N ALA A 494 32.66 -3.68 17.30
CA ALA A 494 32.51 -2.38 17.94
C ALA A 494 32.12 -2.53 19.43
N MET A 495 32.46 -1.54 20.25
CA MET A 495 32.05 -1.52 21.65
C MET A 495 30.53 -1.28 21.76
N GLY A 496 29.91 -1.86 22.77
CA GLY A 496 28.49 -1.63 23.13
C GLY A 496 27.48 -2.56 22.46
N GLY A 497 27.92 -3.53 21.64
CA GLY A 497 27.07 -4.63 21.18
C GLY A 497 27.20 -5.87 22.04
N SER A 498 26.31 -6.87 21.84
CA SER A 498 26.33 -8.14 22.57
C SER A 498 27.68 -8.85 22.43
N GLU A 499 28.15 -9.43 23.54
CA GLU A 499 29.39 -10.21 23.58
C GLU A 499 29.24 -11.63 23.01
N ASP A 500 28.01 -12.09 22.88
CA ASP A 500 27.68 -13.40 22.31
C ASP A 500 27.94 -13.45 20.80
N LEU A 501 28.03 -12.30 20.15
CA LEU A 501 28.40 -12.17 18.75
C LEU A 501 29.92 -11.94 18.61
N SER A 502 30.61 -12.86 17.93
CA SER A 502 32.06 -12.85 17.80
C SER A 502 32.52 -13.19 16.38
N ILE A 503 33.81 -12.91 16.10
CA ILE A 503 34.43 -13.31 14.82
C ILE A 503 34.97 -14.71 14.99
N ALA A 504 34.44 -15.68 14.27
CA ALA A 504 34.88 -17.07 14.30
C ALA A 504 36.12 -17.31 13.43
N SER A 505 36.21 -16.60 12.27
CA SER A 505 37.38 -16.72 11.42
C SER A 505 37.60 -15.50 10.53
N ASN A 506 38.82 -15.31 10.07
CA ASN A 506 39.21 -14.29 9.11
C ASN A 506 38.97 -12.84 9.59
N ALA A 507 39.36 -12.57 10.84
CA ALA A 507 39.38 -11.20 11.37
C ALA A 507 40.40 -10.30 10.63
N THR A 508 41.36 -10.89 9.94
CA THR A 508 42.34 -10.20 9.11
C THR A 508 42.36 -10.78 7.71
N LEU A 509 42.17 -9.93 6.71
CA LEU A 509 42.20 -10.29 5.30
C LEU A 509 43.30 -9.54 4.60
N THR A 510 43.90 -10.16 3.57
CA THR A 510 44.94 -9.51 2.75
C THR A 510 44.55 -9.62 1.28
N PHE A 511 44.63 -8.52 0.55
CA PHE A 511 44.38 -8.45 -0.88
C PHE A 511 45.59 -7.97 -1.64
N SER A 512 45.89 -8.66 -2.73
CA SER A 512 46.96 -8.32 -3.67
C SER A 512 46.39 -7.81 -5.00
N SER A 513 47.24 -7.40 -5.91
CA SER A 513 46.87 -7.02 -7.27
C SER A 513 46.27 -8.16 -8.12
N THR A 514 46.35 -9.41 -7.64
CA THR A 514 45.84 -10.61 -8.36
C THR A 514 44.54 -11.18 -7.78
N ASP A 515 44.25 -10.92 -6.51
CA ASP A 515 43.11 -11.50 -5.80
C ASP A 515 42.15 -10.44 -5.22
N TRP A 516 42.38 -9.17 -5.45
CA TRP A 516 41.58 -8.05 -4.94
C TRP A 516 40.10 -8.15 -5.23
N SER A 517 39.73 -8.75 -6.36
CA SER A 517 38.31 -8.89 -6.81
C SER A 517 37.64 -10.15 -6.29
N VAL A 518 38.40 -11.05 -5.67
CA VAL A 518 37.87 -12.30 -5.13
C VAL A 518 37.27 -12.02 -3.75
N PRO A 519 35.99 -12.23 -3.53
CA PRO A 519 35.40 -12.05 -2.21
C PRO A 519 36.02 -13.00 -1.19
N GLN A 520 36.57 -12.46 -0.10
CA GLN A 520 37.05 -13.24 1.04
C GLN A 520 35.97 -13.25 2.11
N VAL A 521 35.79 -14.41 2.73
CA VAL A 521 34.70 -14.68 3.69
C VAL A 521 35.14 -14.35 5.10
N VAL A 522 34.33 -13.59 5.82
CA VAL A 522 34.45 -13.42 7.27
C VAL A 522 33.33 -14.22 7.92
N THR A 523 33.69 -15.12 8.85
CA THR A 523 32.69 -15.93 9.56
C THR A 523 32.47 -15.34 10.94
N LEU A 524 31.19 -15.15 11.27
CA LEU A 524 30.74 -14.71 12.58
C LEU A 524 30.02 -15.85 13.29
N ALA A 525 30.17 -15.91 14.60
CA ALA A 525 29.47 -16.87 15.44
C ALA A 525 28.55 -16.15 16.43
N ALA A 526 27.44 -16.76 16.74
CA ALA A 526 26.60 -16.41 17.86
C ALA A 526 26.74 -17.49 18.93
N ALA A 527 27.05 -17.11 20.16
CA ALA A 527 26.95 -18.02 21.29
C ALA A 527 25.47 -18.33 21.57
N ALA A 528 25.19 -19.50 22.13
CA ALA A 528 23.90 -19.80 22.69
C ALA A 528 23.86 -19.25 24.13
N ASP A 529 22.82 -18.50 24.44
CA ASP A 529 22.58 -17.99 25.79
C ASP A 529 21.30 -18.57 26.40
N GLY A 530 20.83 -18.05 27.51
CA GLY A 530 19.62 -18.54 28.20
C GLY A 530 18.46 -17.61 28.18
N ASP A 531 18.59 -16.43 27.58
CA ASP A 531 17.49 -15.50 27.46
C ASP A 531 16.71 -15.66 26.13
N VAL A 532 15.85 -14.72 25.83
CA VAL A 532 14.91 -14.81 24.68
C VAL A 532 14.99 -13.57 23.79
N ASP A 533 15.95 -12.70 24.03
CA ASP A 533 16.08 -11.44 23.32
C ASP A 533 17.11 -11.58 22.18
N ALA A 534 16.76 -11.04 21.04
CA ALA A 534 17.68 -11.08 19.91
C ALA A 534 18.85 -10.12 20.14
N ASP A 535 20.04 -10.64 20.11
CA ASP A 535 21.29 -9.91 20.25
C ASP A 535 21.65 -9.13 18.99
N THR A 536 22.34 -8.03 19.18
CA THR A 536 22.87 -7.24 18.07
C THR A 536 24.29 -6.75 18.36
N ALA A 537 25.16 -6.89 17.37
CA ALA A 537 26.50 -6.30 17.42
C ALA A 537 26.88 -5.71 16.06
N THR A 538 27.71 -4.67 16.11
CA THR A 538 28.30 -4.07 14.91
C THR A 538 29.76 -4.52 14.77
N PHE A 539 30.11 -4.94 13.56
CA PHE A 539 31.49 -5.25 13.19
C PHE A 539 31.99 -4.20 12.21
N THR A 540 33.13 -3.58 12.53
CA THR A 540 33.73 -2.56 11.69
C THR A 540 34.82 -3.21 10.84
N VAL A 541 34.76 -2.95 9.54
CA VAL A 541 35.72 -3.40 8.52
C VAL A 541 36.58 -2.22 8.15
N THR A 542 37.88 -2.26 8.48
CA THR A 542 38.80 -1.13 8.37
C THR A 542 40.04 -1.48 7.55
N SER A 543 40.58 -0.48 6.87
CA SER A 543 41.87 -0.60 6.19
C SER A 543 42.54 0.79 6.09
N GLU A 544 43.84 0.86 6.19
CA GLU A 544 44.58 2.13 6.09
C GLU A 544 44.28 2.85 4.76
N GLY A 545 43.88 4.09 4.84
CA GLY A 545 43.59 4.94 3.68
C GLY A 545 42.27 4.68 2.97
N LEU A 546 41.42 3.76 3.45
CA LEU A 546 40.11 3.50 2.93
C LEU A 546 39.05 3.87 3.98
N ALA A 547 37.84 4.21 3.52
CA ALA A 547 36.72 4.45 4.41
C ALA A 547 36.30 3.15 5.12
N ASP A 548 35.96 3.26 6.39
CA ASP A 548 35.48 2.15 7.20
C ASP A 548 34.06 1.78 6.78
N GLU A 549 33.73 0.49 6.85
CA GLU A 549 32.41 -0.05 6.61
C GLU A 549 31.90 -0.80 7.84
N ALA A 550 30.60 -0.85 8.03
CA ALA A 550 29.95 -1.49 9.17
C ALA A 550 29.05 -2.63 8.73
N VAL A 551 29.10 -3.74 9.47
CA VAL A 551 28.21 -4.89 9.36
C VAL A 551 27.45 -5.02 10.66
N VAL A 552 26.12 -4.95 10.61
CA VAL A 552 25.23 -5.09 11.78
C VAL A 552 24.64 -6.50 11.79
N VAL A 553 25.02 -7.28 12.79
CA VAL A 553 24.56 -8.66 12.93
C VAL A 553 23.49 -8.75 13.99
N THR A 554 22.43 -9.52 13.72
CA THR A 554 21.35 -9.78 14.69
C THR A 554 21.16 -11.28 14.85
N THR A 555 21.03 -11.77 16.10
CA THR A 555 20.75 -13.18 16.35
C THR A 555 19.30 -13.54 16.02
N ILE A 556 19.09 -14.79 15.72
CA ILE A 556 17.79 -15.46 15.73
C ILE A 556 17.79 -16.35 16.95
N ASP A 557 17.10 -15.92 17.99
CA ASP A 557 16.96 -16.67 19.24
C ASP A 557 16.27 -18.02 19.00
N ASN A 558 16.84 -19.07 19.57
CA ASN A 558 16.35 -20.45 19.46
C ASN A 558 16.20 -21.14 20.82
N ASN A 559 16.13 -20.39 21.88
CA ASN A 559 16.18 -20.88 23.27
C ASN A 559 14.98 -21.74 23.70
N GLU A 560 15.07 -22.27 24.91
CA GLU A 560 14.12 -23.22 25.51
C GLU A 560 12.66 -22.73 25.51
N PRO A 561 11.71 -23.62 25.80
CA PRO A 561 10.30 -23.23 25.84
C PRO A 561 10.06 -22.00 26.70
N ARG A 562 9.56 -20.96 26.13
CA ARG A 562 9.19 -19.71 26.77
C ARG A 562 7.68 -19.50 26.69
N LEU A 563 7.17 -18.67 27.58
CA LEU A 563 5.78 -18.24 27.50
C LEU A 563 5.53 -17.38 26.28
N VAL A 564 4.61 -17.80 25.43
CA VAL A 564 4.12 -17.07 24.26
C VAL A 564 2.74 -16.53 24.58
N LEU A 565 2.58 -15.24 24.50
CA LEU A 565 1.32 -14.56 24.71
C LEU A 565 0.78 -14.03 23.37
N SER A 566 -0.50 -14.20 23.12
CA SER A 566 -1.15 -13.65 21.92
C SER A 566 -1.19 -12.12 21.93
N SER A 567 -1.13 -11.51 23.12
CA SER A 567 -1.09 -10.07 23.32
C SER A 567 -0.34 -9.72 24.59
N THR A 568 0.39 -8.62 24.59
CA THR A 568 0.97 -8.00 25.78
C THR A 568 0.11 -6.86 26.33
N ARG A 569 -0.98 -6.53 25.65
CA ARG A 569 -1.96 -5.54 26.09
C ARG A 569 -3.36 -6.00 25.70
N VAL A 570 -4.28 -5.98 26.66
CA VAL A 570 -5.69 -6.35 26.48
C VAL A 570 -6.55 -5.19 26.97
N VAL A 571 -7.46 -4.73 26.15
CA VAL A 571 -8.47 -3.74 26.52
C VAL A 571 -9.74 -4.51 26.87
N ILE A 572 -10.31 -4.21 28.02
CA ILE A 572 -11.49 -4.87 28.58
C ILE A 572 -12.55 -3.77 28.74
N PRO A 573 -13.66 -3.81 27.98
CA PRO A 573 -14.77 -2.92 28.27
C PRO A 573 -15.29 -3.19 29.69
N GLU A 574 -15.65 -2.16 30.42
CA GLU A 574 -16.24 -2.26 31.74
C GLU A 574 -17.43 -3.21 31.75
N ASP A 575 -17.66 -3.87 32.86
CA ASP A 575 -18.68 -4.91 33.04
C ASP A 575 -18.62 -6.08 32.04
N SER A 576 -17.50 -6.20 31.32
CA SER A 576 -17.30 -7.18 30.27
C SER A 576 -16.07 -8.06 30.49
N THR A 577 -15.72 -8.83 29.47
CA THR A 577 -14.56 -9.72 29.47
C THR A 577 -13.77 -9.59 28.19
N ALA A 578 -12.45 -9.74 28.30
CA ALA A 578 -11.57 -9.88 27.16
C ALA A 578 -10.59 -11.03 27.37
N THR A 579 -9.99 -11.51 26.31
CA THR A 579 -9.16 -12.71 26.37
C THR A 579 -7.79 -12.49 25.73
N PHE A 580 -6.84 -13.24 26.21
CA PHE A 580 -5.57 -13.49 25.52
C PHE A 580 -5.21 -14.97 25.66
N ASP A 581 -4.38 -15.44 24.75
CA ASP A 581 -3.97 -16.82 24.74
C ASP A 581 -2.54 -16.98 25.23
N VAL A 582 -2.27 -18.10 25.89
CA VAL A 582 -0.95 -18.49 26.36
C VAL A 582 -0.59 -19.83 25.71
N SER A 583 0.62 -19.93 25.19
CA SER A 583 1.21 -21.20 24.72
C SER A 583 2.70 -21.22 25.07
N LEU A 584 3.38 -22.30 24.78
CA LEU A 584 4.83 -22.39 24.89
C LEU A 584 5.47 -22.26 23.49
N SER A 585 6.65 -21.67 23.41
CA SER A 585 7.37 -21.49 22.14
C SER A 585 7.98 -22.78 21.60
N LYS A 586 8.18 -23.79 22.48
CA LYS A 586 8.85 -25.05 22.16
C LYS A 586 8.27 -26.16 23.00
N ARG A 587 8.44 -27.42 22.55
CA ARG A 587 7.99 -28.61 23.24
C ARG A 587 8.75 -28.80 24.58
N PRO A 588 8.08 -28.77 25.74
CA PRO A 588 8.73 -28.98 27.01
C PRO A 588 9.09 -30.46 27.20
N THR A 589 10.09 -30.72 28.00
CA THR A 589 10.52 -32.10 28.35
C THR A 589 9.58 -32.78 29.35
N GLY A 590 8.74 -32.02 30.03
CA GLY A 590 7.76 -32.50 31.02
C GLY A 590 6.52 -31.61 31.06
N ASN A 591 5.59 -31.89 31.94
CA ASN A 591 4.42 -31.06 32.14
C ASN A 591 4.80 -29.71 32.75
N VAL A 592 4.27 -28.61 32.17
CA VAL A 592 4.45 -27.25 32.65
C VAL A 592 3.12 -26.72 33.18
N THR A 593 3.10 -26.24 34.41
CA THR A 593 1.94 -25.55 34.98
C THR A 593 2.24 -24.05 35.02
N ILE A 594 1.40 -23.27 34.34
CA ILE A 594 1.47 -21.83 34.29
C ILE A 594 0.45 -21.25 35.25
N THR A 595 0.84 -20.23 36.01
CA THR A 595 -0.04 -19.41 36.84
C THR A 595 -0.23 -18.04 36.20
N VAL A 596 -1.48 -17.57 36.20
CA VAL A 596 -1.85 -16.25 35.67
C VAL A 596 -2.53 -15.50 36.81
N ALA A 597 -1.97 -14.36 37.19
CA ALA A 597 -2.51 -13.58 38.29
C ALA A 597 -2.29 -12.08 38.06
N ARG A 598 -3.20 -11.27 38.58
CA ARG A 598 -2.97 -9.83 38.71
C ARG A 598 -1.93 -9.60 39.77
N THR A 599 -0.88 -8.88 39.48
CA THR A 599 0.22 -8.60 40.39
C THR A 599 0.30 -7.14 40.81
N LEU A 600 -0.18 -6.24 39.96
CA LEU A 600 -0.17 -4.79 40.21
C LEU A 600 -1.41 -4.16 39.53
N GLY A 601 -1.76 -2.96 40.00
CA GLY A 601 -2.75 -2.10 39.39
C GLY A 601 -4.17 -2.34 39.88
N ASP A 602 -5.13 -2.01 39.06
CA ASP A 602 -6.54 -1.94 39.38
C ASP A 602 -7.11 -3.25 39.93
N VAL A 603 -7.92 -3.14 40.97
CA VAL A 603 -8.47 -4.30 41.67
C VAL A 603 -9.70 -4.88 40.96
N ASP A 604 -10.38 -4.09 40.18
CA ASP A 604 -11.60 -4.48 39.47
C ASP A 604 -11.29 -5.30 38.24
N ILE A 605 -10.05 -5.19 37.69
CA ILE A 605 -9.55 -6.08 36.66
C ILE A 605 -9.10 -7.40 37.29
N THR A 606 -9.78 -8.49 36.99
CA THR A 606 -9.56 -9.83 37.56
C THR A 606 -9.33 -10.90 36.47
N VAL A 607 -8.65 -12.00 36.89
CA VAL A 607 -8.56 -13.20 36.05
C VAL A 607 -9.78 -14.06 36.33
N ARG A 608 -10.74 -14.07 35.39
CA ARG A 608 -11.98 -14.85 35.54
C ARG A 608 -11.79 -16.33 35.29
N ASP A 609 -11.10 -16.65 34.20
CA ASP A 609 -10.80 -18.03 33.80
C ASP A 609 -9.35 -18.14 33.32
N GLY A 610 -8.74 -19.31 33.43
CA GLY A 610 -7.36 -19.53 32.99
C GLY A 610 -6.31 -19.12 33.99
N ALA A 611 -6.67 -18.94 35.30
CA ALA A 611 -5.70 -18.63 36.35
C ALA A 611 -4.63 -19.71 36.53
N THR A 612 -4.89 -20.93 36.04
CA THR A 612 -3.92 -22.01 35.99
C THR A 612 -4.06 -22.76 34.66
N LEU A 613 -2.97 -22.85 33.92
CA LEU A 613 -2.93 -23.54 32.63
C LEU A 613 -1.90 -24.67 32.73
N ALA A 614 -2.26 -25.87 32.22
CA ALA A 614 -1.37 -27.00 32.19
C ALA A 614 -1.00 -27.36 30.76
N PHE A 615 0.29 -27.37 30.45
CA PHE A 615 0.85 -27.78 29.18
C PHE A 615 1.61 -29.10 29.33
N THR A 616 1.55 -29.91 28.29
CA THR A 616 2.24 -31.21 28.22
C THR A 616 3.09 -31.25 26.96
N PRO A 617 4.02 -32.22 26.82
CA PRO A 617 4.75 -32.40 25.56
C PRO A 617 3.90 -32.67 24.33
N THR A 618 2.59 -32.91 24.48
CA THR A 618 1.65 -33.18 23.39
C THR A 618 0.70 -32.04 23.08
N ASN A 619 0.54 -31.05 23.96
CA ASN A 619 -0.37 -29.91 23.77
C ASN A 619 0.28 -28.54 24.02
N TRP A 620 1.59 -28.49 24.09
CA TRP A 620 2.38 -27.28 24.39
C TRP A 620 2.14 -26.14 23.41
N ASN A 621 1.83 -26.45 22.15
CA ASN A 621 1.58 -25.53 21.07
C ASN A 621 0.10 -25.17 20.88
N LEU A 622 -0.80 -25.78 21.65
CA LEU A 622 -2.21 -25.46 21.60
C LEU A 622 -2.46 -24.27 22.55
N PRO A 623 -2.81 -23.09 22.01
CA PRO A 623 -3.08 -21.93 22.85
C PRO A 623 -4.17 -22.22 23.85
N LYS A 624 -3.99 -21.74 25.09
CA LYS A 624 -4.99 -21.79 26.15
C LYS A 624 -5.40 -20.39 26.51
N THR A 625 -6.69 -20.18 26.48
CA THR A 625 -7.29 -18.86 26.70
C THR A 625 -7.33 -18.50 28.17
N VAL A 626 -6.90 -17.29 28.46
CA VAL A 626 -7.10 -16.59 29.74
C VAL A 626 -8.18 -15.56 29.52
N THR A 627 -9.19 -15.57 30.36
CA THR A 627 -10.29 -14.60 30.37
C THR A 627 -10.08 -13.61 31.52
N LEU A 628 -9.96 -12.35 31.17
CA LEU A 628 -9.96 -11.24 32.11
C LEU A 628 -11.36 -10.63 32.17
N ARG A 629 -11.71 -10.07 33.33
CA ARG A 629 -12.93 -9.31 33.53
C ARG A 629 -12.57 -7.98 34.19
N ALA A 630 -13.17 -6.92 33.72
CA ALA A 630 -13.27 -5.66 34.44
C ALA A 630 -14.66 -5.59 35.05
N ASP A 631 -14.73 -5.40 36.37
CA ASP A 631 -16.00 -5.20 37.08
C ASP A 631 -16.32 -3.71 37.07
N SER A 632 -17.61 -3.38 36.99
CA SER A 632 -18.09 -2.00 36.92
C SER A 632 -17.75 -1.21 38.19
N ASP A 633 -17.26 -0.01 38.01
CA ASP A 633 -17.01 0.94 39.07
C ASP A 633 -17.79 2.28 38.86
N PRO A 634 -17.82 3.21 39.81
CA PRO A 634 -18.69 4.40 39.69
C PRO A 634 -17.99 5.61 39.03
N ASP A 635 -16.76 5.53 38.62
CA ASP A 635 -16.07 6.65 38.01
C ASP A 635 -15.87 6.44 36.49
N ASN A 636 -15.37 7.40 35.79
CA ASN A 636 -15.12 7.36 34.34
C ASN A 636 -13.61 7.31 34.00
N LEU A 637 -12.87 6.63 34.83
CA LEU A 637 -11.41 6.51 34.69
C LEU A 637 -11.04 5.04 34.50
N GLY A 638 -10.86 4.64 33.27
CA GLY A 638 -10.43 3.26 32.99
C GLY A 638 -9.19 2.84 33.75
N GLY A 639 -9.30 1.73 34.46
CA GLY A 639 -8.25 1.12 35.26
C GLY A 639 -7.14 0.46 34.46
N ILE A 640 -5.96 0.29 35.06
CA ILE A 640 -4.85 -0.46 34.45
C ILE A 640 -4.32 -1.48 35.46
N ALA A 641 -4.23 -2.73 35.03
CA ALA A 641 -3.65 -3.80 35.84
C ALA A 641 -2.54 -4.53 35.04
N THR A 642 -1.57 -5.04 35.81
CA THR A 642 -0.54 -5.95 35.28
C THR A 642 -0.93 -7.39 35.60
N ILE A 643 -1.17 -8.16 34.57
CA ILE A 643 -1.43 -9.60 34.67
C ILE A 643 -0.13 -10.33 34.38
N THR A 644 0.40 -11.01 35.38
CA THR A 644 1.64 -11.78 35.24
C THR A 644 1.31 -13.24 34.95
N VAL A 645 1.95 -13.74 33.89
CA VAL A 645 1.93 -15.14 33.47
C VAL A 645 3.27 -15.75 33.84
N ALA A 646 3.28 -16.74 34.70
CA ALA A 646 4.53 -17.32 35.23
C ALA A 646 4.46 -18.84 35.29
N ALA A 647 5.60 -19.48 35.09
CA ALA A 647 5.77 -20.92 35.31
C ALA A 647 7.15 -21.20 35.92
N PRO A 648 7.31 -22.25 36.70
CA PRO A 648 8.62 -22.63 37.23
C PRO A 648 9.61 -22.95 36.10
N GLY A 649 10.75 -22.27 36.11
CA GLY A 649 11.81 -22.48 35.12
C GLY A 649 11.61 -21.79 33.76
N LEU A 650 10.57 -20.93 33.64
CA LEU A 650 10.37 -20.06 32.50
C LEU A 650 10.30 -18.61 32.95
N ASP A 651 10.79 -17.70 32.14
CA ASP A 651 10.68 -16.27 32.38
C ASP A 651 9.21 -15.83 32.44
N ALA A 652 8.85 -15.10 33.48
CA ALA A 652 7.54 -14.55 33.61
C ALA A 652 7.27 -13.46 32.53
N ARG A 653 6.06 -13.46 32.03
CA ARG A 653 5.59 -12.46 31.04
C ARG A 653 4.43 -11.67 31.64
N SER A 654 4.28 -10.45 31.18
CA SER A 654 3.20 -9.58 31.65
C SER A 654 2.29 -9.15 30.50
N VAL A 655 1.01 -9.08 30.82
CA VAL A 655 -0.02 -8.45 29.99
C VAL A 655 -0.51 -7.21 30.72
N GLU A 656 -0.47 -6.08 30.04
CA GLU A 656 -1.15 -4.87 30.49
C GLU A 656 -2.64 -5.02 30.17
N ALA A 657 -3.45 -5.14 31.20
CA ALA A 657 -4.89 -5.13 31.10
C ALA A 657 -5.37 -3.70 31.36
N VAL A 658 -6.09 -3.16 30.40
CA VAL A 658 -6.59 -1.79 30.44
C VAL A 658 -8.10 -1.85 30.35
N GLU A 659 -8.73 -1.35 31.37
CA GLU A 659 -10.18 -1.15 31.36
C GLU A 659 -10.51 0.01 30.41
N SER A 660 -11.50 -0.23 29.60
CA SER A 660 -12.13 0.79 28.79
C SER A 660 -13.46 1.10 29.45
N ASP A 661 -13.43 2.18 30.16
CA ASP A 661 -14.61 2.79 30.75
C ASP A 661 -15.67 3.00 29.66
N ASP A 662 -16.89 2.60 29.93
CA ASP A 662 -18.00 2.70 28.98
C ASP A 662 -18.90 3.92 29.25
N GLU A 663 -18.64 4.65 30.33
CA GLU A 663 -19.18 5.96 30.58
C GLU A 663 -18.46 7.03 29.79
N LEU A 664 -19.05 7.38 28.68
CA LEU A 664 -18.57 8.46 27.83
C LEU A 664 -19.43 9.71 28.02
N ALA A 665 -18.82 10.77 28.56
CA ALA A 665 -19.50 12.07 28.58
C ALA A 665 -19.94 12.48 27.17
N PRO A 666 -21.13 13.07 27.02
CA PRO A 666 -21.67 13.34 25.69
C PRO A 666 -20.81 14.32 24.90
N VAL A 667 -20.60 14.00 23.61
CA VAL A 667 -19.93 14.86 22.65
C VAL A 667 -20.81 15.01 21.42
N ILE A 668 -21.29 16.21 21.15
CA ILE A 668 -22.12 16.48 19.98
C ILE A 668 -21.28 16.40 18.71
N SER A 669 -21.63 15.49 17.80
CA SER A 669 -20.89 15.20 16.55
C SER A 669 -21.45 15.94 15.33
N THR A 670 -22.68 16.43 15.41
CA THR A 670 -23.35 17.06 14.27
C THR A 670 -23.15 18.58 14.22
N THR A 671 -23.16 19.13 13.02
CA THR A 671 -23.08 20.58 12.79
C THR A 671 -24.49 21.14 12.60
N PRO A 672 -24.82 22.30 13.22
CA PRO A 672 -26.15 22.86 13.17
C PRO A 672 -26.57 23.31 11.76
N VAL A 673 -27.84 23.13 11.47
CA VAL A 673 -28.49 23.77 10.33
C VAL A 673 -28.79 25.22 10.72
N THR A 674 -28.08 26.20 10.13
CA THR A 674 -28.12 27.61 10.53
C THR A 674 -29.05 28.47 9.68
N THR A 675 -29.83 27.89 8.78
CA THR A 675 -30.76 28.61 7.93
C THR A 675 -32.13 27.96 8.00
N ALA A 676 -33.16 28.77 7.96
CA ALA A 676 -34.55 28.35 7.88
C ALA A 676 -35.36 29.33 7.02
N VAL A 677 -36.53 28.90 6.57
CA VAL A 677 -37.44 29.72 5.76
C VAL A 677 -38.79 29.83 6.45
N VAL A 678 -39.35 31.05 6.49
CA VAL A 678 -40.65 31.31 7.12
C VAL A 678 -41.72 30.39 6.57
N GLY A 679 -42.47 29.77 7.49
CA GLY A 679 -43.59 28.86 7.15
C GLY A 679 -43.17 27.45 6.68
N ARG A 680 -41.89 27.18 6.62
CA ARG A 680 -41.34 25.84 6.25
C ARG A 680 -40.88 25.09 7.48
N PRO A 681 -41.04 23.76 7.53
CA PRO A 681 -40.52 22.96 8.62
C PRO A 681 -38.99 22.99 8.64
N TYR A 682 -38.39 23.46 9.71
CA TYR A 682 -36.98 23.34 10.04
C TYR A 682 -36.79 22.06 10.83
N ARG A 683 -35.75 21.31 10.48
CA ARG A 683 -35.34 20.10 11.17
C ARG A 683 -33.83 20.10 11.31
N TYR A 684 -33.35 19.74 12.48
CA TYR A 684 -31.96 19.47 12.75
C TYR A 684 -31.87 18.29 13.70
N ASP A 685 -31.19 17.24 13.24
CA ASP A 685 -30.99 16.01 14.00
C ASP A 685 -29.66 16.13 14.71
N VAL A 686 -29.72 16.36 16.03
CA VAL A 686 -28.55 16.46 16.89
C VAL A 686 -28.12 15.07 17.28
N GLN A 687 -26.93 14.68 16.85
CA GLN A 687 -26.32 13.40 17.26
C GLN A 687 -25.17 13.65 18.21
N ALA A 688 -25.07 12.84 19.23
CA ALA A 688 -23.98 12.87 20.18
C ALA A 688 -23.48 11.45 20.43
N GLU A 689 -22.19 11.35 20.59
CA GLU A 689 -21.55 10.13 21.09
C GLU A 689 -21.55 10.21 22.61
N ALA A 690 -22.13 9.26 23.27
CA ALA A 690 -22.26 9.18 24.74
C ALA A 690 -22.54 7.75 25.18
N GLN A 691 -22.11 7.40 26.35
CA GLN A 691 -22.42 6.15 27.01
C GLN A 691 -22.64 6.44 28.51
N PRO A 692 -23.77 6.10 29.12
CA PRO A 692 -25.03 5.60 28.51
C PRO A 692 -25.64 6.51 27.47
N GLU A 693 -26.66 5.99 26.74
CA GLU A 693 -27.43 6.75 25.76
C GLU A 693 -27.87 8.12 26.29
N PRO A 694 -27.62 9.20 25.54
CA PRO A 694 -27.86 10.54 26.05
C PRO A 694 -29.32 10.98 25.91
N THR A 695 -29.69 11.98 26.67
CA THR A 695 -30.94 12.73 26.55
C THR A 695 -30.66 14.13 26.03
N TYR A 696 -31.59 14.64 25.23
CA TYR A 696 -31.48 15.93 24.55
C TYR A 696 -32.49 16.93 25.08
N SER A 697 -32.08 18.17 25.27
CA SER A 697 -32.94 19.25 25.72
C SER A 697 -32.57 20.60 25.09
N LEU A 698 -33.54 21.45 24.92
CA LEU A 698 -33.31 22.86 24.59
C LEU A 698 -33.16 23.66 25.87
N VAL A 699 -32.15 24.50 25.96
CA VAL A 699 -31.88 25.32 27.11
C VAL A 699 -31.89 26.81 26.78
N GLY A 700 -32.19 27.66 27.76
CA GLY A 700 -32.33 29.09 27.58
C GLY A 700 -33.68 29.48 26.99
N THR A 701 -33.72 30.53 26.15
CA THR A 701 -34.94 31.02 25.53
C THR A 701 -35.29 30.22 24.29
N VAL A 702 -36.23 29.28 24.43
CA VAL A 702 -36.65 28.42 23.31
C VAL A 702 -37.62 29.18 22.39
N PRO A 703 -37.38 29.22 21.08
CA PRO A 703 -38.28 29.82 20.11
C PRO A 703 -39.70 29.22 20.17
N GLN A 704 -40.72 30.04 20.05
CA GLN A 704 -42.09 29.56 20.14
C GLN A 704 -42.35 28.47 19.09
N GLY A 705 -42.83 27.32 19.53
CA GLY A 705 -43.17 26.17 18.67
C GLY A 705 -41.98 25.31 18.28
N MET A 706 -40.79 25.58 18.78
CA MET A 706 -39.61 24.71 18.62
C MET A 706 -39.64 23.62 19.69
N THR A 707 -39.39 22.39 19.28
CA THR A 707 -39.32 21.23 20.16
C THR A 707 -38.06 20.43 19.81
N ILE A 708 -37.54 19.72 20.78
CA ILE A 708 -36.55 18.68 20.57
C ILE A 708 -37.09 17.37 21.12
N ASP A 709 -36.87 16.30 20.41
CA ASP A 709 -37.18 14.96 20.91
C ASP A 709 -36.06 14.56 21.88
N MET A 710 -36.42 14.24 23.11
CA MET A 710 -35.44 13.99 24.17
C MET A 710 -34.65 12.71 23.98
N THR A 711 -35.07 11.80 23.12
CA THR A 711 -34.41 10.52 22.87
C THR A 711 -33.64 10.51 21.56
N THR A 712 -34.19 11.13 20.51
CA THR A 712 -33.59 11.10 19.18
C THR A 712 -32.77 12.35 18.85
N GLY A 713 -32.88 13.42 19.65
CA GLY A 713 -32.18 14.69 19.38
C GLY A 713 -32.78 15.51 18.23
N LEU A 714 -33.87 15.08 17.64
CA LEU A 714 -34.51 15.77 16.51
C LEU A 714 -35.17 17.09 16.91
N ILE A 715 -34.58 18.20 16.52
CA ILE A 715 -35.21 19.52 16.62
C ILE A 715 -36.24 19.68 15.48
N SER A 716 -37.44 20.06 15.83
CA SER A 716 -38.48 20.36 14.88
C SER A 716 -39.07 21.75 15.18
N TRP A 717 -39.20 22.57 14.14
CA TRP A 717 -39.70 23.94 14.26
C TRP A 717 -40.29 24.42 12.92
N THR A 718 -41.29 25.30 13.00
CA THR A 718 -41.74 26.04 11.82
C THR A 718 -41.72 27.52 12.13
N PRO A 719 -40.73 28.27 11.67
CA PRO A 719 -40.62 29.69 11.96
C PRO A 719 -41.77 30.49 11.37
N THR A 720 -42.27 31.45 12.11
CA THR A 720 -43.39 32.33 11.68
C THR A 720 -42.95 33.74 11.29
N ALA A 721 -41.73 34.12 11.54
CA ALA A 721 -41.17 35.42 11.21
C ALA A 721 -39.67 35.30 10.81
N ALA A 722 -39.22 36.17 9.89
CA ALA A 722 -37.82 36.24 9.52
C ALA A 722 -37.00 36.95 10.58
N GLY A 723 -35.75 36.57 10.73
CA GLY A 723 -34.79 37.13 11.70
C GLY A 723 -33.78 36.13 12.19
N ALA A 724 -32.89 36.54 13.05
CA ALA A 724 -31.91 35.66 13.71
C ALA A 724 -32.47 35.13 15.03
N VAL A 725 -32.33 33.83 15.25
CA VAL A 725 -32.85 33.14 16.42
C VAL A 725 -31.75 32.30 17.03
N GLU A 726 -31.43 32.55 18.30
CA GLU A 726 -30.40 31.75 19.01
C GLU A 726 -31.02 30.49 19.60
N VAL A 727 -30.33 29.38 19.50
CA VAL A 727 -30.76 28.09 20.03
C VAL A 727 -29.57 27.45 20.75
N THR A 728 -29.82 26.92 21.91
CA THR A 728 -28.84 26.11 22.63
C THR A 728 -29.43 24.75 22.94
N VAL A 729 -28.70 23.71 22.52
CA VAL A 729 -29.01 22.31 22.84
C VAL A 729 -28.07 21.87 23.94
N ARG A 730 -28.62 21.18 24.94
CA ARG A 730 -27.85 20.43 25.92
C ARG A 730 -28.08 18.94 25.75
N VAL A 731 -27.00 18.19 25.83
CA VAL A 731 -26.99 16.73 25.79
C VAL A 731 -26.39 16.22 27.08
N SER A 732 -27.10 15.34 27.75
CA SER A 732 -26.70 14.80 29.06
C SER A 732 -27.01 13.30 29.15
N ASN A 733 -26.06 12.55 29.65
CA ASN A 733 -26.25 11.12 29.97
C ASN A 733 -25.97 10.80 31.43
N GLY A 734 -25.76 11.82 32.30
CA GLY A 734 -25.38 11.66 33.68
C GLY A 734 -23.88 11.71 33.90
N VAL A 735 -23.06 11.54 32.89
CA VAL A 735 -21.59 11.64 32.93
C VAL A 735 -21.18 13.08 32.60
N ALA A 736 -20.43 13.71 33.50
CA ALA A 736 -20.02 15.09 33.37
C ALA A 736 -18.76 15.21 32.48
N PRO A 737 -18.62 16.30 31.69
CA PRO A 737 -19.55 17.41 31.55
C PRO A 737 -20.66 17.14 30.55
N ASP A 738 -21.86 17.70 30.76
CA ASP A 738 -22.87 17.77 29.71
C ASP A 738 -22.30 18.51 28.48
N ALA A 739 -22.70 18.13 27.30
CA ALA A 739 -22.35 18.85 26.07
C ALA A 739 -23.38 19.92 25.75
N GLU A 740 -22.93 21.10 25.37
CA GLU A 740 -23.81 22.17 24.89
C GLU A 740 -23.37 22.64 23.49
N GLN A 741 -24.33 22.89 22.63
CA GLN A 741 -24.13 23.45 21.32
C GLN A 741 -25.06 24.65 21.13
N SER A 742 -24.46 25.86 21.01
CA SER A 742 -25.17 27.10 20.75
C SER A 742 -24.96 27.54 19.31
N PHE A 743 -26.03 27.92 18.66
CA PHE A 743 -25.98 28.38 17.26
C PHE A 743 -27.11 29.34 16.97
N THR A 744 -26.94 30.11 15.89
CA THR A 744 -27.96 31.08 15.43
C THR A 744 -28.59 30.58 14.14
N ILE A 745 -29.90 30.50 14.11
CA ILE A 745 -30.67 30.18 12.90
C ILE A 745 -31.06 31.49 12.24
N THR A 746 -30.65 31.73 11.02
CA THR A 746 -31.08 32.84 10.19
C THR A 746 -32.32 32.41 9.43
N VAL A 747 -33.48 32.97 9.83
CA VAL A 747 -34.74 32.70 9.15
C VAL A 747 -34.94 33.72 8.03
N LYS A 748 -35.03 33.25 6.82
CA LYS A 748 -35.27 34.06 5.62
C LYS A 748 -36.71 33.96 5.15
N VAL A 749 -37.13 34.94 4.36
CA VAL A 749 -38.37 34.83 3.58
C VAL A 749 -38.05 34.02 2.34
N ASP A 750 -38.93 33.10 2.01
CA ASP A 750 -38.82 32.26 0.82
C ASP A 750 -38.84 33.11 -0.46
N GLU A 751 -37.77 33.11 -1.24
CA GLU A 751 -37.66 33.83 -2.51
C GLU A 751 -38.19 32.94 -3.64
N GLY A 752 -38.66 33.52 -4.74
CA GLY A 752 -39.20 32.71 -5.84
C GLY A 752 -38.07 32.12 -6.71
N PRO A 753 -38.35 31.02 -7.42
CA PRO A 753 -37.38 30.33 -8.25
C PRO A 753 -36.93 31.19 -9.42
N SER A 754 -35.76 30.85 -9.99
CA SER A 754 -35.24 31.37 -11.24
C SER A 754 -34.98 30.21 -12.20
N ALA A 755 -35.47 30.33 -13.43
CA ALA A 755 -35.26 29.32 -14.46
C ALA A 755 -34.07 29.65 -15.34
N ILE A 756 -33.14 28.72 -15.46
CA ILE A 756 -31.98 28.88 -16.37
C ILE A 756 -32.03 27.76 -17.41
N LEU A 757 -32.40 28.12 -18.66
CA LEU A 757 -32.38 27.20 -19.78
C LEU A 757 -30.93 27.08 -20.30
N THR A 758 -30.38 25.90 -20.22
CA THR A 758 -28.98 25.64 -20.61
C THR A 758 -28.87 25.27 -22.09
N ARG A 759 -29.80 24.47 -22.56
CA ARG A 759 -29.98 24.07 -23.96
C ARG A 759 -31.44 23.86 -24.24
N PRO A 760 -31.86 24.17 -25.51
CA PRO A 760 -31.11 24.84 -26.56
C PRO A 760 -30.86 26.31 -26.25
N LYS A 761 -29.95 26.96 -26.98
CA LYS A 761 -29.68 28.39 -26.91
C LYS A 761 -30.51 29.14 -27.95
N GLU A 762 -30.64 30.45 -27.75
CA GLU A 762 -31.32 31.34 -28.69
C GLU A 762 -30.73 31.16 -30.09
N GLY A 763 -31.58 30.90 -31.07
CA GLY A 763 -31.19 30.68 -32.47
C GLY A 763 -30.51 29.37 -32.78
N GLU A 764 -30.40 28.45 -31.82
CA GLU A 764 -29.76 27.16 -32.00
C GLU A 764 -30.54 26.29 -32.98
N ARG A 765 -29.81 25.63 -33.89
CA ARG A 765 -30.42 24.67 -34.81
C ARG A 765 -30.40 23.28 -34.18
N VAL A 766 -31.57 22.70 -34.00
CA VAL A 766 -31.76 21.38 -33.39
C VAL A 766 -32.36 20.41 -34.41
N SER A 767 -31.95 19.15 -34.38
CA SER A 767 -32.51 18.14 -35.28
C SER A 767 -32.28 16.73 -34.76
N GLY A 768 -33.16 15.79 -35.15
CA GLY A 768 -33.04 14.37 -34.79
C GLY A 768 -33.74 13.98 -33.54
N SER A 769 -33.56 12.69 -33.15
CA SER A 769 -34.28 12.09 -32.01
C SER A 769 -33.54 12.23 -30.66
N MET A 770 -32.42 12.98 -30.66
CA MET A 770 -31.53 13.13 -29.50
C MET A 770 -31.07 14.58 -29.31
N ALA A 771 -31.93 15.56 -29.65
CA ALA A 771 -31.66 16.97 -29.40
C ALA A 771 -31.59 17.26 -27.91
N GLU A 772 -30.83 18.27 -27.50
CA GLU A 772 -30.65 18.65 -26.11
C GLU A 772 -31.70 19.72 -25.70
N PHE A 773 -32.48 19.44 -24.66
CA PHE A 773 -33.38 20.40 -24.05
C PHE A 773 -33.35 20.17 -22.52
N TYR A 774 -32.55 20.97 -21.85
CA TYR A 774 -32.40 20.91 -20.41
C TYR A 774 -32.04 22.24 -19.78
N GLY A 775 -32.29 22.34 -18.50
CA GLY A 775 -32.02 23.54 -17.73
C GLY A 775 -31.94 23.23 -16.25
N HIS A 776 -31.71 24.24 -15.46
CA HIS A 776 -31.68 24.11 -14.02
C HIS A 776 -32.46 25.24 -13.32
N CYS A 777 -32.92 24.94 -12.13
CA CYS A 777 -33.54 25.87 -11.23
C CYS A 777 -32.55 26.44 -10.27
N VAL A 778 -32.61 27.72 -10.00
CA VAL A 778 -31.94 28.37 -8.87
C VAL A 778 -33.00 28.88 -7.93
N ASP A 779 -33.10 28.31 -6.75
CA ASP A 779 -34.07 28.62 -5.73
C ASP A 779 -33.46 28.36 -4.35
N ASP A 780 -33.83 29.12 -3.35
CA ASP A 780 -33.29 29.00 -2.00
C ASP A 780 -33.88 27.82 -1.21
N VAL A 781 -34.96 27.21 -1.72
CA VAL A 781 -35.59 26.00 -1.17
C VAL A 781 -35.57 24.82 -2.14
N GLY A 782 -35.34 25.08 -3.41
CA GLY A 782 -35.31 24.09 -4.49
C GLY A 782 -36.64 23.94 -5.22
N CYS A 783 -36.56 23.47 -6.44
CA CYS A 783 -37.71 23.27 -7.31
C CYS A 783 -38.23 21.83 -7.20
N THR A 784 -39.58 21.69 -7.33
CA THR A 784 -40.24 20.38 -7.26
C THR A 784 -40.32 19.68 -8.61
N HIS A 785 -40.36 20.48 -9.67
CA HIS A 785 -40.39 19.96 -11.04
C HIS A 785 -40.13 21.08 -12.05
N ALA A 786 -39.81 20.68 -13.28
CA ALA A 786 -39.77 21.57 -14.42
C ALA A 786 -40.65 21.10 -15.55
N GLU A 787 -41.22 22.04 -16.25
CA GLU A 787 -42.10 21.83 -17.41
C GLU A 787 -41.43 22.33 -18.68
N PHE A 788 -41.50 21.52 -19.70
CA PHE A 788 -40.88 21.78 -21.00
C PHE A 788 -41.97 21.97 -22.07
N TYR A 789 -41.98 23.13 -22.68
CA TYR A 789 -42.93 23.52 -23.68
C TYR A 789 -42.25 23.71 -25.04
N VAL A 790 -42.98 23.35 -26.10
CA VAL A 790 -42.60 23.65 -27.48
C VAL A 790 -43.84 24.31 -28.14
N ASP A 791 -43.65 25.48 -28.72
CA ASP A 791 -44.70 26.29 -29.37
C ASP A 791 -45.91 26.53 -28.49
N GLY A 792 -45.67 26.71 -27.20
CA GLY A 792 -46.72 26.95 -26.18
C GLY A 792 -47.37 25.73 -25.59
N GLU A 793 -47.18 24.54 -26.16
CA GLU A 793 -47.75 23.29 -25.66
C GLU A 793 -46.79 22.57 -24.74
N LEU A 794 -47.29 22.08 -23.59
CA LEU A 794 -46.53 21.28 -22.65
C LEU A 794 -46.18 19.92 -23.26
N GLN A 795 -44.93 19.62 -23.41
CA GLN A 795 -44.42 18.37 -23.98
C GLN A 795 -43.94 17.37 -22.94
N PHE A 796 -43.34 17.87 -21.85
CA PHE A 796 -42.76 17.02 -20.84
C PHE A 796 -42.71 17.71 -19.46
N THR A 797 -42.86 16.95 -18.40
CA THR A 797 -42.64 17.43 -17.04
C THR A 797 -41.59 16.53 -16.38
N ASP A 798 -40.49 17.10 -15.91
CA ASP A 798 -39.47 16.43 -15.16
C ASP A 798 -39.60 16.72 -13.67
N THR A 799 -39.65 15.67 -12.86
CA THR A 799 -39.80 15.73 -11.39
C THR A 799 -38.50 15.37 -10.67
N GLY A 800 -37.34 15.56 -11.31
CA GLY A 800 -36.05 15.40 -10.70
C GLY A 800 -35.89 16.21 -9.40
N THR A 801 -35.03 15.78 -8.51
CA THR A 801 -34.87 16.38 -7.18
C THR A 801 -33.55 17.12 -6.98
N ASP A 802 -32.72 17.19 -8.02
CA ASP A 802 -31.38 17.79 -7.98
C ASP A 802 -31.31 19.19 -8.56
N ASN A 803 -32.45 19.80 -8.85
CA ASN A 803 -32.58 21.11 -9.50
C ASN A 803 -32.05 21.16 -10.94
N HIS A 804 -31.69 20.03 -11.52
CA HIS A 804 -31.34 19.87 -12.94
C HIS A 804 -32.43 19.08 -13.62
N PHE A 805 -32.95 19.59 -14.69
CA PHE A 805 -34.13 19.03 -15.35
C PHE A 805 -33.85 18.80 -16.82
N TYR A 806 -34.28 17.65 -17.30
CA TYR A 806 -34.00 17.17 -18.66
C TYR A 806 -35.28 16.76 -19.38
N PHE A 807 -35.45 17.15 -20.60
CA PHE A 807 -36.57 16.70 -21.44
C PHE A 807 -36.43 15.21 -21.73
N GLY A 808 -37.43 14.43 -21.32
CA GLY A 808 -37.43 12.98 -21.45
C GLY A 808 -36.64 12.23 -20.39
N GLY A 809 -36.15 12.93 -19.32
CA GLY A 809 -35.31 12.39 -18.26
C GLY A 809 -33.84 12.29 -18.63
N GLU A 810 -33.01 11.76 -17.72
CA GLU A 810 -31.58 11.59 -17.96
C GLU A 810 -31.29 10.22 -18.63
N PRO A 811 -30.51 10.14 -19.73
CA PRO A 811 -29.90 11.24 -20.47
C PRO A 811 -30.92 11.99 -21.33
N ASN A 812 -30.79 13.32 -21.37
CA ASN A 812 -31.64 14.23 -22.10
C ASN A 812 -31.94 13.75 -23.54
N ARG A 813 -33.25 13.64 -23.89
CA ARG A 813 -33.70 13.08 -25.17
C ARG A 813 -34.90 13.84 -25.69
N TRP A 814 -34.70 14.93 -26.40
CA TRP A 814 -35.76 15.61 -27.09
C TRP A 814 -35.80 15.15 -28.56
N ASP A 815 -36.89 14.46 -28.91
CA ASP A 815 -37.11 14.03 -30.29
C ASP A 815 -37.78 15.16 -31.11
N THR A 816 -37.04 15.77 -32.00
CA THR A 816 -37.49 16.84 -32.86
C THR A 816 -37.97 16.35 -34.24
N THR A 817 -37.93 15.03 -34.51
CA THR A 817 -38.27 14.48 -35.86
C THR A 817 -39.74 14.64 -36.22
N GLY A 818 -40.63 14.83 -35.22
CA GLY A 818 -42.06 15.11 -35.41
C GLY A 818 -42.39 16.58 -35.57
N LEU A 819 -41.42 17.49 -35.39
CA LEU A 819 -41.68 18.92 -35.53
C LEU A 819 -41.50 19.37 -36.97
N ALA A 820 -42.28 20.34 -37.39
CA ALA A 820 -42.15 20.92 -38.75
C ALA A 820 -40.79 21.62 -38.91
N PRO A 821 -40.09 21.51 -40.03
CA PRO A 821 -38.86 22.28 -40.24
C PRO A 821 -39.15 23.79 -40.23
N GLY A 822 -38.46 24.53 -39.35
CA GLY A 822 -38.65 25.97 -39.22
C GLY A 822 -38.32 26.49 -37.83
N GLY A 823 -38.75 27.72 -37.57
CA GLY A 823 -38.58 28.34 -36.25
C GLY A 823 -39.61 27.83 -35.22
N HIS A 824 -39.17 27.43 -34.07
CA HIS A 824 -39.97 27.00 -32.92
C HIS A 824 -39.59 27.79 -31.66
N VAL A 825 -40.52 27.91 -30.74
CA VAL A 825 -40.28 28.52 -29.44
C VAL A 825 -40.25 27.41 -28.39
N VAL A 826 -39.13 27.29 -27.66
CA VAL A 826 -39.06 26.39 -26.54
C VAL A 826 -39.01 27.19 -25.23
N ARG A 827 -39.76 26.72 -24.25
CA ARG A 827 -39.88 27.34 -22.94
C ARG A 827 -39.69 26.32 -21.82
N PHE A 828 -38.85 26.70 -20.91
CA PHE A 828 -38.52 25.93 -19.72
C PHE A 828 -39.09 26.64 -18.48
N VAL A 829 -39.97 26.00 -17.76
CA VAL A 829 -40.63 26.57 -16.61
C VAL A 829 -40.28 25.75 -15.39
N VAL A 830 -39.80 26.36 -14.34
CA VAL A 830 -39.50 25.72 -13.06
C VAL A 830 -40.55 26.12 -12.02
N VAL A 831 -40.85 25.18 -11.13
CA VAL A 831 -41.90 25.36 -10.11
C VAL A 831 -41.29 25.00 -8.76
N ASP A 832 -41.31 25.91 -7.80
CA ASP A 832 -40.87 25.66 -6.44
C ASP A 832 -41.88 24.86 -5.60
N SER A 833 -41.52 24.58 -4.40
CA SER A 833 -42.39 23.85 -3.47
C SER A 833 -43.54 24.69 -2.93
N ALA A 834 -43.58 26.00 -3.14
CA ALA A 834 -44.68 26.89 -2.85
C ALA A 834 -45.62 27.06 -4.06
N GLY A 835 -45.30 26.45 -5.20
CA GLY A 835 -46.05 26.58 -6.44
C GLY A 835 -45.75 27.86 -7.22
N ARG A 836 -44.74 28.63 -6.85
CA ARG A 836 -44.27 29.80 -7.62
C ARG A 836 -43.52 29.34 -8.83
N ARG A 837 -43.62 30.11 -9.90
CA ARG A 837 -43.12 29.71 -11.21
C ARG A 837 -42.14 30.74 -11.75
N ALA A 838 -41.08 30.27 -12.40
CA ALA A 838 -40.20 31.07 -13.23
C ALA A 838 -39.99 30.38 -14.57
N GLN A 839 -39.72 31.15 -15.60
CA GLN A 839 -39.54 30.59 -16.94
C GLN A 839 -38.37 31.23 -17.68
N ALA A 840 -37.77 30.44 -18.55
CA ALA A 840 -36.85 30.89 -19.59
C ALA A 840 -37.32 30.37 -20.94
N GLU A 841 -37.24 31.22 -21.98
CA GLU A 841 -37.76 30.92 -23.32
C GLU A 841 -36.69 31.31 -24.35
N VAL A 842 -36.54 30.48 -25.37
CA VAL A 842 -35.64 30.77 -26.51
C VAL A 842 -36.28 30.28 -27.78
N LYS A 843 -35.89 30.89 -28.88
CA LYS A 843 -36.27 30.48 -30.25
C LYS A 843 -35.23 29.53 -30.83
N VAL A 844 -35.66 28.45 -31.40
CA VAL A 844 -34.79 27.47 -32.04
C VAL A 844 -35.20 27.16 -33.45
N CYS A 845 -34.33 26.63 -34.24
CA CYS A 845 -34.58 26.18 -35.60
C CYS A 845 -34.61 24.66 -35.68
N VAL A 846 -35.68 24.08 -36.17
CA VAL A 846 -35.75 22.61 -36.37
C VAL A 846 -35.53 22.28 -37.85
N GLY A 847 -34.61 21.34 -38.09
CA GLY A 847 -34.29 20.87 -39.43
C GLY A 847 -33.66 21.95 -40.34
N ASP A 848 -33.87 21.84 -41.66
CA ASP A 848 -33.29 22.75 -42.70
C ASP A 848 -34.25 23.89 -43.12
N GLY A 849 -35.39 24.09 -42.42
CA GLY A 849 -36.36 25.16 -42.68
C GLY A 849 -35.80 26.56 -42.38
N SER A 850 -36.52 27.59 -42.89
CA SER A 850 -36.21 28.99 -42.52
C SER A 850 -36.57 29.24 -41.07
N CYS A 851 -35.72 29.97 -40.36
CA CYS A 851 -35.86 30.21 -38.90
C CYS A 851 -36.80 31.39 -38.56
N GLU A 852 -37.62 31.85 -39.51
CA GLU A 852 -38.64 32.86 -39.25
C GLU A 852 -39.88 32.18 -38.67
N LEU A 853 -40.30 32.65 -37.51
CA LEU A 853 -41.55 32.20 -36.85
C LEU A 853 -42.73 32.68 -37.71
N PRO A 854 -43.80 31.88 -37.88
CA PRO A 854 -45.06 32.39 -38.44
C PRO A 854 -45.53 33.56 -37.55
N GLN A 855 -45.81 34.70 -38.19
CA GLN A 855 -46.44 35.81 -37.46
C GLN A 855 -47.85 35.38 -37.04
N PRO A 856 -48.29 35.66 -35.80
CA PRO A 856 -49.70 35.48 -35.44
C PRO A 856 -50.57 36.50 -36.21
N ASP A 857 -51.63 36.01 -36.84
CA ASP A 857 -52.60 36.81 -37.47
C ASP A 857 -53.21 37.87 -36.50
N GLY A 858 -53.29 39.09 -36.99
CA GLY A 858 -53.58 40.27 -36.26
C GLY A 858 -54.94 40.25 -35.55
N GLY A 859 -54.88 40.47 -34.28
CA GLY A 859 -56.02 40.88 -33.45
C GLY A 859 -55.61 42.06 -32.58
N THR A 860 -56.11 43.18 -33.01
CA THR A 860 -56.06 44.44 -32.28
C THR A 860 -56.63 44.33 -30.88
N ASP A 861 -55.83 44.76 -29.90
CA ASP A 861 -56.27 45.73 -28.93
C ASP A 861 -55.09 46.27 -28.12
N GLN A 862 -55.11 47.56 -28.08
CA GLN A 862 -54.08 48.44 -27.52
C GLN A 862 -54.25 48.69 -26.01
N PRO A 863 -53.33 49.39 -25.46
CA PRO A 863 -52.74 49.14 -24.11
C PRO A 863 -53.19 50.16 -23.03
N SER A 864 -52.79 49.89 -21.83
CA SER A 864 -52.55 51.01 -20.89
C SER A 864 -52.17 50.51 -19.48
N PRO A 865 -51.58 51.33 -18.68
CA PRO A 865 -50.19 51.83 -18.82
C PRO A 865 -49.36 51.48 -17.63
N ALA A 866 -48.09 51.80 -17.76
CA ALA A 866 -47.04 51.82 -16.78
C ALA A 866 -47.41 52.57 -15.48
N ALA A 867 -46.87 52.07 -14.38
CA ALA A 867 -46.57 52.95 -13.25
C ALA A 867 -45.04 52.84 -13.02
N GLU A 868 -44.37 53.80 -13.51
CA GLU A 868 -43.03 54.22 -13.06
C GLU A 868 -43.15 54.68 -11.58
N VAL A 869 -42.21 54.28 -10.79
CA VAL A 869 -41.53 55.13 -9.82
C VAL A 869 -40.11 54.58 -9.76
N GLY A 870 -39.14 55.22 -10.30
CA GLY A 870 -38.49 56.40 -9.88
C GLY A 870 -37.58 56.02 -8.74
N GLY A 871 -36.34 56.01 -8.85
CA GLY A 871 -35.32 56.76 -9.44
C GLY A 871 -34.22 56.97 -8.45
N CYS A 872 -32.97 56.84 -8.88
CA CYS A 872 -31.80 57.55 -8.41
C CYS A 872 -31.24 57.29 -7.04
N GLY A 873 -29.99 56.93 -7.07
CA GLY A 873 -29.08 57.44 -6.04
C GLY A 873 -27.72 56.74 -6.05
N CYS A 874 -26.82 57.24 -6.87
CA CYS A 874 -25.40 57.00 -6.77
C CYS A 874 -24.87 57.40 -5.39
N GLY A 875 -23.97 56.60 -4.87
CA GLY A 875 -23.22 56.98 -3.68
C GLY A 875 -21.98 56.11 -3.55
N ALA A 876 -20.88 56.65 -4.00
CA ALA A 876 -19.56 56.05 -3.97
C ALA A 876 -19.07 55.75 -2.56
N ALA A 877 -18.10 54.84 -2.54
CA ALA A 877 -17.21 54.42 -1.49
C ALA A 877 -16.70 55.58 -0.56
N PRO A 878 -16.14 55.29 0.60
CA PRO A 878 -14.73 54.93 0.64
C PRO A 878 -14.29 53.91 1.73
N VAL A 879 -13.28 53.16 1.33
CA VAL A 879 -11.98 52.90 1.95
C VAL A 879 -11.86 52.89 3.51
N ALA A 880 -11.49 51.73 4.00
CA ALA A 880 -10.47 51.34 4.97
C ALA A 880 -10.19 52.29 6.16
N PRO A 881 -9.39 51.96 7.17
CA PRO A 881 -8.58 50.77 7.42
C PRO A 881 -8.49 50.33 8.91
N LEU A 882 -7.75 49.23 9.12
CA LEU A 882 -6.83 48.96 10.24
C LEU A 882 -7.37 48.74 11.65
N ALA A 883 -7.03 47.63 12.24
CA ALA A 883 -5.95 47.49 13.25
C ALA A 883 -6.05 46.13 13.89
N TRP A 884 -5.00 45.29 13.74
CA TRP A 884 -4.00 44.89 14.70
C TRP A 884 -4.51 44.57 16.12
N LEU A 885 -4.27 43.28 16.49
CA LEU A 885 -3.55 42.84 17.70
C LEU A 885 -3.65 41.32 17.72
N ALA A 886 -2.67 40.54 17.44
CA ALA A 886 -1.37 40.26 18.07
C ALA A 886 -1.49 39.95 19.57
N LEU A 887 -0.80 38.84 19.89
CA LEU A 887 -0.44 38.22 21.16
C LEU A 887 -1.31 37.02 21.53
N GLY A 888 -0.71 35.90 21.89
CA GLY A 888 0.67 35.63 22.27
C GLY A 888 0.93 34.19 22.48
N ALA A 889 2.10 33.85 22.08
CA ALA A 889 2.76 32.61 22.43
C ALA A 889 3.00 32.55 23.96
N LEU A 890 2.76 31.39 24.54
CA LEU A 890 3.44 31.07 25.80
C LEU A 890 4.04 29.66 25.72
N ALA A 891 5.33 29.67 25.47
CA ALA A 891 6.21 28.56 25.77
C ALA A 891 6.32 28.43 27.30
N LEU A 892 6.23 27.22 27.79
CA LEU A 892 6.73 26.86 29.12
C LEU A 892 7.65 25.65 29.03
N ARG A 893 8.94 26.04 29.04
CA ARG A 893 10.04 25.17 29.50
C ARG A 893 9.84 24.84 30.97
N ARG A 894 10.09 23.61 31.35
CA ARG A 894 10.75 23.25 32.63
C ARG A 894 11.33 21.85 32.52
N ARG A 895 12.63 21.77 32.53
CA ARG A 895 13.62 21.66 33.61
C ARG A 895 13.62 20.28 34.29
N ARG A 896 14.75 19.63 34.01
CA ARG A 896 15.32 18.50 34.77
C ARG A 896 15.53 18.89 36.25
N THR A 897 15.32 17.96 37.12
CA THR A 897 16.20 17.64 38.27
C THR A 897 16.20 16.13 38.44
N ARG A 898 17.23 15.65 38.56
CA ARG A 898 18.12 14.64 39.05
C ARG A 898 17.83 14.25 40.49
N GLU A 899 18.21 12.97 40.77
CA GLU A 899 18.55 12.32 42.04
C GLU A 899 17.35 11.61 42.72
N GLU A 900 17.44 10.34 43.02
CA GLU A 900 18.45 9.31 43.35
C GLU A 900 18.12 7.98 42.67
#